data_9699f409515bff68daf447f5ff24930b
#
_entry.id   9699f409515bff68daf447f5ff24930b
#
_cell.length_a   1.000
_cell.length_b   1.000
_cell.length_c   1.000
_cell.angle_alpha   90.00
_cell.angle_beta   90.00
_cell.angle_gamma   90.00
#
_symmetry.space_group_name_H-M   'P 1'
#
loop_
_entity.id
_entity.type
_entity.pdbx_description
1 polymer ?
#
loop_
_entity_poly.entity_id
_entity_poly.type
_entity_poly.pdbx_seq_one_letter_code
_entity_poly.pdbx_strand_id
1 'polypeptide(L)'
;MNLTEKLIYTHLDDSQKEKFLSREIKQIDLKIDQTLTHDITAVMAYNAFEALEIDRVKTKSVSYIDHNVLCTDTRTSDDHLFLKTIANKYGLYYSTPGNGICHSVHISRFSKPGDTLLGADSHTATSGAVGMFAFGGGGVEVARAMAGLPIRLEVPKVINIKLSGKLKSGVNAKDLSLYLLKKFSVKGGVGKVFEYSGSGVLNLDISQRATITNMGAEMGATTSIFPTDERTLEFFKAQGREDEFKLLKADEDAHYDEVYEIDLSEIVPMVACPSQPDNVVEVKEIEGLEVSNIFIGSCTNASYSDIKKAAIILEGNKVSENVELTIGVSTRSIFMQLIEDNVVSTLLKSGARFTEIACGACDGIGGVPVSGGANTLRTTNRNFKGRSGTVDANIYLVSPEIAALSAISGKLNDKFSDDMLKELEKVKEPEEYIIDDSEILEPLPCDEAKKIEIIRGDNIKPLPLNVPIENNMDIKVSLKTKDNISTDDITPNDANFSAMRSNIPEISKYAFSRIYPDFVNRAKEFKTSIIVGGENYGQGSSREHAAIAPMYLGVKAVIAKSLARIHKKNLINHGVVPMTFENPNDYELIEVGDTLSWEDILSALEVGRLEIFIKNKNKKFNVKIELSDDEREIIRNGGLLTTIKKKVKGE
;
A
#
# COMPACT_ATOMS: atom_id res chain seq x y z
N MET A 1 -10.60 -25.04 -11.83
CA MET A 1 -10.39 -23.73 -11.20
C MET A 1 -8.92 -23.36 -11.32
N ASN A 2 -8.61 -22.07 -11.57
CA ASN A 2 -7.26 -21.57 -11.43
C ASN A 2 -6.89 -21.42 -9.93
N LEU A 3 -5.63 -21.14 -9.62
CA LEU A 3 -5.17 -21.05 -8.24
C LEU A 3 -5.82 -19.88 -7.49
N THR A 4 -5.97 -18.74 -8.14
CA THR A 4 -6.65 -17.56 -7.59
C THR A 4 -8.09 -17.87 -7.18
N GLU A 5 -8.84 -18.54 -8.05
CA GLU A 5 -10.22 -18.97 -7.74
C GLU A 5 -10.27 -19.92 -6.53
N LYS A 6 -9.32 -20.87 -6.43
CA LYS A 6 -9.21 -21.78 -5.28
C LYS A 6 -8.96 -21.05 -3.97
N LEU A 7 -8.02 -20.08 -3.97
CA LEU A 7 -7.71 -19.27 -2.81
C LEU A 7 -8.91 -18.42 -2.38
N ILE A 8 -9.59 -17.78 -3.31
CA ILE A 8 -10.81 -17.01 -3.02
C ILE A 8 -11.88 -17.95 -2.46
N TYR A 9 -12.20 -19.05 -3.15
CA TYR A 9 -13.26 -19.99 -2.78
C TYR A 9 -13.12 -20.53 -1.35
N THR A 10 -11.90 -20.83 -0.91
CA THR A 10 -11.63 -21.33 0.44
C THR A 10 -11.88 -20.31 1.53
N HIS A 11 -11.90 -19.01 1.18
CA HIS A 11 -12.08 -17.90 2.12
C HIS A 11 -13.45 -17.20 1.99
N LEU A 12 -14.35 -17.76 1.15
CA LEU A 12 -15.73 -17.30 1.07
C LEU A 12 -16.61 -17.95 2.15
N ASP A 13 -17.61 -17.20 2.59
CA ASP A 13 -18.74 -17.77 3.31
C ASP A 13 -19.51 -18.77 2.42
N ASP A 14 -20.09 -19.83 3.00
CA ASP A 14 -20.79 -20.86 2.25
C ASP A 14 -21.95 -20.30 1.42
N SER A 15 -22.59 -19.23 1.86
CA SER A 15 -23.67 -18.55 1.13
C SER A 15 -23.23 -17.91 -0.18
N GLN A 16 -21.95 -17.64 -0.37
CA GLN A 16 -21.38 -17.03 -1.57
C GLN A 16 -20.73 -18.05 -2.52
N LYS A 17 -20.34 -19.23 -2.04
CA LYS A 17 -19.57 -20.20 -2.79
C LYS A 17 -20.24 -20.66 -4.10
N GLU A 18 -21.53 -20.99 -4.04
CA GLU A 18 -22.28 -21.44 -5.21
C GLU A 18 -22.38 -20.35 -6.28
N LYS A 19 -22.71 -19.13 -5.87
CA LYS A 19 -22.79 -17.96 -6.77
C LYS A 19 -21.43 -17.56 -7.35
N PHE A 20 -20.35 -17.80 -6.61
CA PHE A 20 -19.00 -17.58 -7.10
C PHE A 20 -18.64 -18.57 -8.20
N LEU A 21 -18.92 -19.86 -8.00
CA LEU A 21 -18.69 -20.90 -9.00
C LEU A 21 -19.53 -20.70 -10.27
N SER A 22 -20.78 -20.26 -10.15
CA SER A 22 -21.66 -19.96 -11.30
C SER A 22 -21.33 -18.61 -11.97
N ARG A 23 -20.36 -17.84 -11.44
CA ARG A 23 -19.96 -16.50 -11.92
C ARG A 23 -21.10 -15.46 -11.90
N GLU A 24 -22.10 -15.67 -11.07
CA GLU A 24 -23.24 -14.74 -10.90
C GLU A 24 -22.90 -13.56 -9.99
N ILE A 25 -21.93 -13.74 -9.07
CA ILE A 25 -21.53 -12.72 -8.11
C ILE A 25 -20.37 -11.86 -8.65
N LYS A 26 -20.49 -10.54 -8.51
CA LYS A 26 -19.45 -9.58 -8.91
C LYS A 26 -18.62 -9.06 -7.73
N GLN A 27 -19.16 -9.16 -6.52
CA GLN A 27 -18.51 -8.75 -5.29
C GLN A 27 -18.57 -9.87 -4.27
N ILE A 28 -17.50 -10.06 -3.55
CA ILE A 28 -17.32 -11.11 -2.54
C ILE A 28 -16.94 -10.51 -1.20
N ASP A 29 -17.30 -11.15 -0.13
CA ASP A 29 -16.83 -10.86 1.22
C ASP A 29 -15.76 -11.90 1.59
N LEU A 30 -14.49 -11.50 1.44
CA LEU A 30 -13.33 -12.36 1.61
C LEU A 30 -12.86 -12.35 3.06
N LYS A 31 -12.75 -13.52 3.68
CA LYS A 31 -12.14 -13.69 4.99
C LYS A 31 -10.63 -13.43 4.90
N ILE A 32 -10.07 -12.74 5.88
CA ILE A 32 -8.64 -12.42 5.97
C ILE A 32 -8.01 -13.18 7.14
N ASP A 33 -6.93 -13.91 6.86
CA ASP A 33 -6.21 -14.70 7.87
C ASP A 33 -5.12 -13.90 8.56
N GLN A 34 -4.49 -12.97 7.83
CA GLN A 34 -3.38 -12.19 8.34
C GLN A 34 -3.50 -10.71 7.96
N THR A 35 -3.01 -9.81 8.81
CA THR A 35 -2.85 -8.39 8.48
C THR A 35 -1.43 -7.92 8.72
N LEU A 36 -1.01 -6.94 7.88
CA LEU A 36 0.29 -6.30 7.92
C LEU A 36 0.12 -4.79 8.00
N THR A 37 0.85 -4.14 8.91
CA THR A 37 0.95 -2.68 8.99
C THR A 37 2.40 -2.26 9.21
N HIS A 38 2.75 -1.04 8.81
CA HIS A 38 4.07 -0.47 9.06
C HIS A 38 3.95 0.95 9.62
N ASP A 39 5.03 1.46 10.19
CA ASP A 39 5.04 2.69 10.99
C ASP A 39 4.44 3.94 10.32
N ILE A 40 4.48 4.05 8.99
CA ILE A 40 3.87 5.20 8.29
C ILE A 40 2.34 5.11 8.25
N THR A 41 1.77 3.90 8.08
CA THR A 41 0.33 3.70 7.84
C THR A 41 -0.43 3.17 9.05
N ALA A 42 0.26 2.53 9.99
CA ALA A 42 -0.32 1.82 11.12
C ALA A 42 -1.11 2.73 12.08
N VAL A 43 -0.65 3.97 12.31
CA VAL A 43 -1.30 4.87 13.29
C VAL A 43 -2.77 5.09 12.96
N MET A 44 -3.11 5.29 11.67
CA MET A 44 -4.51 5.45 11.25
C MET A 44 -5.31 4.15 11.38
N ALA A 45 -4.72 3.01 11.00
CA ALA A 45 -5.35 1.71 11.13
C ALA A 45 -5.65 1.36 12.60
N TYR A 46 -4.71 1.65 13.49
CA TYR A 46 -4.87 1.35 14.92
C TYR A 46 -5.82 2.31 15.63
N ASN A 47 -5.81 3.59 15.29
CA ASN A 47 -6.84 4.51 15.77
C ASN A 47 -8.25 4.08 15.30
N ALA A 48 -8.37 3.56 14.06
CA ALA A 48 -9.62 3.00 13.56
C ALA A 48 -10.02 1.71 14.31
N PHE A 49 -9.06 0.81 14.58
CA PHE A 49 -9.31 -0.41 15.35
C PHE A 49 -9.71 -0.09 16.79
N GLU A 50 -9.04 0.82 17.46
CA GLU A 50 -9.37 1.27 18.81
C GLU A 50 -10.80 1.84 18.89
N ALA A 51 -11.23 2.59 17.86
CA ALA A 51 -12.59 3.14 17.79
C ALA A 51 -13.69 2.05 17.73
N LEU A 52 -13.32 0.80 17.36
CA LEU A 52 -14.24 -0.34 17.39
C LEU A 52 -14.49 -0.88 18.80
N GLU A 53 -13.67 -0.49 19.78
CA GLU A 53 -13.78 -0.94 21.19
C GLU A 53 -13.74 -2.46 21.34
N ILE A 54 -12.83 -3.10 20.62
CA ILE A 54 -12.58 -4.55 20.68
C ILE A 54 -11.36 -4.79 21.56
N ASP A 55 -11.43 -5.75 22.47
CA ASP A 55 -10.36 -6.00 23.45
C ASP A 55 -9.08 -6.58 22.82
N ARG A 56 -9.19 -7.31 21.71
CA ARG A 56 -8.06 -7.99 21.06
C ARG A 56 -8.34 -8.25 19.59
N VAL A 57 -7.29 -8.24 18.76
CA VAL A 57 -7.39 -8.64 17.34
C VAL A 57 -7.85 -10.08 17.21
N LYS A 58 -8.66 -10.35 16.21
CA LYS A 58 -9.19 -11.69 15.89
C LYS A 58 -8.47 -12.35 14.72
N THR A 59 -7.65 -11.57 14.03
CA THR A 59 -6.85 -12.00 12.88
C THR A 59 -5.37 -11.89 13.24
N LYS A 60 -4.51 -12.80 12.77
CA LYS A 60 -3.07 -12.73 12.99
C LYS A 60 -2.53 -11.42 12.42
N SER A 61 -2.14 -10.50 13.27
CA SER A 61 -1.77 -9.13 12.90
C SER A 61 -0.33 -8.84 13.27
N VAL A 62 0.43 -8.26 12.34
CA VAL A 62 1.83 -7.92 12.54
C VAL A 62 2.06 -6.44 12.26
N SER A 63 2.70 -5.77 13.22
CA SER A 63 3.12 -4.37 13.13
C SER A 63 4.63 -4.28 12.93
N TYR A 64 5.06 -3.54 11.93
CA TYR A 64 6.46 -3.38 11.56
C TYR A 64 6.93 -1.94 11.76
N ILE A 65 8.19 -1.80 12.15
CA ILE A 65 8.90 -0.52 12.12
C ILE A 65 10.01 -0.66 11.09
N ASP A 66 9.79 -0.18 9.88
CA ASP A 66 10.70 -0.38 8.76
C ASP A 66 10.86 0.80 7.79
N HIS A 67 10.08 1.88 7.94
CA HIS A 67 10.20 3.07 7.10
C HIS A 67 10.96 4.19 7.79
N ASN A 68 10.53 4.66 8.95
CA ASN A 68 11.14 5.73 9.73
C ASN A 68 12.07 5.22 10.83
N VAL A 69 12.89 4.21 10.54
CA VAL A 69 13.79 3.58 11.53
C VAL A 69 14.80 4.56 12.13
N LEU A 70 15.29 5.53 11.34
CA LEU A 70 16.28 6.52 11.78
C LEU A 70 15.78 7.50 12.84
N CYS A 71 14.46 7.64 13.04
CA CYS A 71 13.86 8.55 14.03
C CYS A 71 14.48 9.94 14.01
N THR A 72 14.47 10.62 12.86
CA THR A 72 15.10 11.94 12.69
C THR A 72 14.39 13.05 13.44
N ASP A 73 13.21 12.79 14.00
CA ASP A 73 12.46 13.70 14.87
C ASP A 73 11.75 12.97 16.03
N THR A 74 11.33 13.74 17.04
CA THR A 74 10.67 13.20 18.23
C THR A 74 9.29 12.59 17.95
N ARG A 75 8.60 13.01 16.89
CA ARG A 75 7.27 12.48 16.51
C ARG A 75 7.37 11.06 16.02
N THR A 76 8.41 10.75 15.26
CA THR A 76 8.68 9.38 14.82
C THR A 76 8.92 8.44 16.02
N SER A 77 9.65 8.92 17.02
CA SER A 77 9.85 8.15 18.25
C SER A 77 8.54 7.92 19.03
N ASP A 78 7.67 8.94 19.07
CA ASP A 78 6.34 8.82 19.67
C ASP A 78 5.46 7.81 18.90
N ASP A 79 5.52 7.83 17.55
CA ASP A 79 4.81 6.86 16.71
C ASP A 79 5.28 5.42 17.05
N HIS A 80 6.58 5.16 17.16
CA HIS A 80 7.12 3.84 17.52
C HIS A 80 6.62 3.38 18.89
N LEU A 81 6.62 4.27 19.87
CA LEU A 81 6.15 3.95 21.23
C LEU A 81 4.64 3.66 21.25
N PHE A 82 3.86 4.47 20.51
CA PHE A 82 2.42 4.22 20.32
C PHE A 82 2.18 2.85 19.69
N LEU A 83 2.84 2.53 18.58
CA LEU A 83 2.66 1.27 17.87
C LEU A 83 3.03 0.07 18.74
N LYS A 84 4.12 0.16 19.51
CA LYS A 84 4.53 -0.89 20.45
C LYS A 84 3.48 -1.11 21.55
N THR A 85 2.97 -0.04 22.13
CA THR A 85 1.96 -0.15 23.21
C THR A 85 0.62 -0.65 22.68
N ILE A 86 0.21 -0.26 21.47
CA ILE A 86 -0.97 -0.81 20.78
C ILE A 86 -0.80 -2.31 20.51
N ALA A 87 0.35 -2.72 19.96
CA ALA A 87 0.61 -4.12 19.68
C ALA A 87 0.51 -4.97 20.94
N ASN A 88 1.14 -4.55 22.03
CA ASN A 88 1.10 -5.20 23.31
C ASN A 88 -0.34 -5.28 23.89
N LYS A 89 -1.11 -4.18 23.79
CA LYS A 89 -2.47 -4.12 24.34
C LYS A 89 -3.46 -5.01 23.59
N TYR A 90 -3.41 -4.94 22.26
CA TYR A 90 -4.41 -5.62 21.43
C TYR A 90 -3.96 -6.97 20.90
N GLY A 91 -2.74 -7.43 21.23
CA GLY A 91 -2.24 -8.76 20.91
C GLY A 91 -1.78 -8.93 19.48
N LEU A 92 -1.06 -7.96 18.95
CA LEU A 92 -0.36 -8.06 17.70
C LEU A 92 1.09 -8.53 17.91
N TYR A 93 1.66 -9.16 16.88
CA TYR A 93 3.12 -9.27 16.77
C TYR A 93 3.70 -7.89 16.47
N TYR A 94 4.90 -7.63 16.98
CA TYR A 94 5.59 -6.36 16.76
C TYR A 94 7.04 -6.60 16.35
N SER A 95 7.37 -6.23 15.13
CA SER A 95 8.74 -6.28 14.59
C SER A 95 9.42 -4.96 14.89
N THR A 96 10.50 -5.02 15.67
CA THR A 96 11.23 -3.85 16.18
C THR A 96 12.02 -3.13 15.07
N PRO A 97 12.41 -1.84 15.28
CA PRO A 97 13.29 -1.13 14.36
C PRO A 97 14.59 -1.91 14.10
N GLY A 98 14.99 -2.03 12.83
CA GLY A 98 16.22 -2.72 12.43
C GLY A 98 16.09 -4.23 12.24
N ASN A 99 14.94 -4.83 12.49
CA ASN A 99 14.70 -6.24 12.18
C ASN A 99 14.62 -6.50 10.66
N GLY A 100 13.91 -5.64 9.92
CA GLY A 100 13.85 -5.74 8.47
C GLY A 100 12.64 -5.08 7.84
N ILE A 101 12.67 -5.03 6.51
CA ILE A 101 11.58 -4.55 5.68
C ILE A 101 10.37 -5.46 5.85
N CYS A 102 9.20 -4.87 6.11
CA CYS A 102 7.98 -5.59 6.47
C CYS A 102 7.65 -6.77 5.54
N HIS A 103 7.73 -6.58 4.21
CA HIS A 103 7.43 -7.65 3.25
C HIS A 103 8.46 -8.79 3.30
N SER A 104 9.72 -8.48 3.51
CA SER A 104 10.80 -9.47 3.58
C SER A 104 10.75 -10.27 4.89
N VAL A 105 10.48 -9.61 6.02
CA VAL A 105 10.26 -10.30 7.30
C VAL A 105 8.97 -11.11 7.22
N HIS A 106 7.90 -10.56 6.63
CA HIS A 106 6.61 -11.25 6.56
C HIS A 106 6.69 -12.55 5.75
N ILE A 107 7.31 -12.51 4.57
CA ILE A 107 7.46 -13.70 3.72
C ILE A 107 8.30 -14.78 4.40
N SER A 108 9.34 -14.39 5.13
CA SER A 108 10.25 -15.32 5.83
C SER A 108 9.61 -15.94 7.08
N ARG A 109 8.82 -15.17 7.86
CA ARG A 109 8.39 -15.58 9.21
C ARG A 109 6.88 -15.80 9.39
N PHE A 110 6.04 -15.19 8.54
CA PHE A 110 4.58 -15.19 8.74
C PHE A 110 3.78 -15.71 7.54
N SER A 111 4.24 -15.48 6.31
CA SER A 111 3.51 -15.91 5.12
C SER A 111 3.33 -17.42 5.10
N LYS A 112 2.11 -17.85 4.73
CA LYS A 112 1.73 -19.25 4.72
C LYS A 112 0.96 -19.60 3.44
N PRO A 113 1.37 -20.62 2.70
CA PRO A 113 0.67 -21.03 1.48
C PRO A 113 -0.81 -21.27 1.71
N GLY A 114 -1.64 -20.62 0.91
CA GLY A 114 -3.08 -20.78 0.98
C GLY A 114 -3.82 -19.75 1.84
N ASP A 115 -3.11 -18.98 2.67
CA ASP A 115 -3.71 -17.92 3.49
C ASP A 115 -3.98 -16.65 2.67
N THR A 116 -4.85 -15.80 3.20
CA THR A 116 -5.10 -14.42 2.73
C THR A 116 -4.36 -13.42 3.60
N LEU A 117 -3.83 -12.35 2.99
CA LEU A 117 -3.14 -11.27 3.69
C LEU A 117 -3.65 -9.91 3.21
N LEU A 118 -4.08 -9.06 4.15
CA LEU A 118 -4.38 -7.65 3.90
C LEU A 118 -3.36 -6.76 4.58
N GLY A 119 -2.64 -5.96 3.79
CA GLY A 119 -1.65 -5.02 4.31
C GLY A 119 -2.03 -3.56 4.11
N ALA A 120 -1.65 -2.70 5.04
CA ALA A 120 -1.73 -1.25 4.86
C ALA A 120 -0.56 -0.72 4.01
N ASP A 121 -0.09 -1.53 3.07
CA ASP A 121 0.97 -1.21 2.11
C ASP A 121 0.68 -1.79 0.73
N SER A 122 1.06 -1.06 -0.32
CA SER A 122 0.81 -1.44 -1.71
C SER A 122 1.59 -2.69 -2.17
N HIS A 123 2.74 -3.00 -1.54
CA HIS A 123 3.57 -4.15 -1.90
C HIS A 123 3.28 -5.42 -1.07
N THR A 124 2.17 -5.45 -0.35
CA THR A 124 1.67 -6.64 0.36
C THR A 124 1.57 -7.86 -0.57
N ALA A 125 1.34 -7.64 -1.87
CA ALA A 125 1.32 -8.68 -2.91
C ALA A 125 2.63 -9.50 -2.97
N THR A 126 3.73 -9.05 -2.38
CA THR A 126 5.00 -9.80 -2.29
C THR A 126 4.80 -11.22 -1.76
N SER A 127 3.91 -11.43 -0.80
CA SER A 127 3.61 -12.75 -0.22
C SER A 127 2.92 -13.73 -1.20
N GLY A 128 2.47 -13.26 -2.35
CA GLY A 128 1.98 -14.11 -3.44
C GLY A 128 3.08 -15.00 -4.04
N ALA A 129 4.36 -14.70 -3.80
CA ALA A 129 5.50 -15.53 -4.19
C ALA A 129 5.46 -16.94 -3.58
N VAL A 130 4.82 -17.08 -2.42
CA VAL A 130 4.66 -18.37 -1.69
C VAL A 130 3.22 -18.87 -1.72
N GLY A 131 2.38 -18.42 -2.66
CA GLY A 131 1.03 -18.92 -2.85
C GLY A 131 -0.02 -18.35 -1.88
N MET A 132 0.14 -17.09 -1.42
CA MET A 132 -0.88 -16.36 -0.68
C MET A 132 -1.73 -15.49 -1.61
N PHE A 133 -2.99 -15.26 -1.22
CA PHE A 133 -3.79 -14.18 -1.79
C PHE A 133 -3.57 -12.90 -0.95
N ALA A 134 -2.54 -12.16 -1.32
CA ALA A 134 -2.04 -11.02 -0.55
C ALA A 134 -2.24 -9.70 -1.31
N PHE A 135 -2.85 -8.68 -0.68
CA PHE A 135 -3.15 -7.41 -1.33
C PHE A 135 -3.13 -6.22 -0.37
N GLY A 136 -2.93 -5.04 -0.92
CA GLY A 136 -2.96 -3.79 -0.16
C GLY A 136 -4.35 -3.22 0.03
N GLY A 137 -4.62 -2.62 1.19
CA GLY A 137 -5.87 -1.94 1.50
C GLY A 137 -5.69 -0.71 2.38
N GLY A 138 -6.79 0.02 2.61
CA GLY A 138 -6.80 1.20 3.47
C GLY A 138 -6.76 0.87 4.96
N GLY A 139 -6.36 1.83 5.79
CA GLY A 139 -6.24 1.61 7.25
C GLY A 139 -7.55 1.15 7.91
N VAL A 140 -8.70 1.66 7.47
CA VAL A 140 -10.03 1.23 7.97
C VAL A 140 -10.36 -0.21 7.55
N GLU A 141 -9.97 -0.62 6.34
CA GLU A 141 -10.15 -2.00 5.86
C GLU A 141 -9.27 -2.97 6.68
N VAL A 142 -8.02 -2.57 6.96
CA VAL A 142 -7.13 -3.34 7.83
C VAL A 142 -7.69 -3.45 9.25
N ALA A 143 -8.20 -2.36 9.84
CA ALA A 143 -8.86 -2.39 11.14
C ALA A 143 -10.09 -3.34 11.15
N ARG A 144 -10.87 -3.36 10.05
CA ARG A 144 -11.99 -4.28 9.85
C ARG A 144 -11.53 -5.74 9.83
N ALA A 145 -10.45 -6.04 9.09
CA ALA A 145 -9.85 -7.37 9.04
C ALA A 145 -9.29 -7.80 10.41
N MET A 146 -8.60 -6.89 11.14
CA MET A 146 -8.13 -7.12 12.51
C MET A 146 -9.27 -7.48 13.45
N ALA A 147 -10.47 -6.92 13.23
CA ALA A 147 -11.69 -7.25 13.97
C ALA A 147 -12.30 -8.63 13.59
N GLY A 148 -11.72 -9.35 12.64
CA GLY A 148 -12.20 -10.65 12.15
C GLY A 148 -13.39 -10.56 11.19
N LEU A 149 -13.65 -9.38 10.62
CA LEU A 149 -14.71 -9.19 9.64
C LEU A 149 -14.17 -9.34 8.20
N PRO A 150 -14.96 -9.91 7.28
CA PRO A 150 -14.53 -10.08 5.90
C PRO A 150 -14.39 -8.75 5.18
N ILE A 151 -13.55 -8.72 4.16
CA ILE A 151 -13.31 -7.55 3.31
C ILE A 151 -14.07 -7.70 2.00
N ARG A 152 -14.82 -6.66 1.63
CA ARG A 152 -15.52 -6.64 0.36
C ARG A 152 -14.57 -6.35 -0.78
N LEU A 153 -14.53 -7.26 -1.75
CA LEU A 153 -13.67 -7.20 -2.93
C LEU A 153 -14.50 -7.45 -4.19
N GLU A 154 -14.24 -6.71 -5.27
CA GLU A 154 -14.74 -7.07 -6.60
C GLU A 154 -14.02 -8.35 -7.06
N VAL A 155 -14.77 -9.28 -7.65
CA VAL A 155 -14.17 -10.51 -8.21
C VAL A 155 -13.19 -10.12 -9.31
N PRO A 156 -11.88 -10.35 -9.12
CA PRO A 156 -10.89 -9.92 -10.10
C PRO A 156 -10.89 -10.85 -11.32
N LYS A 157 -10.52 -10.31 -12.48
CA LYS A 157 -10.13 -11.13 -13.62
C LYS A 157 -8.78 -11.80 -13.35
N VAL A 158 -8.60 -13.01 -13.85
CA VAL A 158 -7.34 -13.76 -13.67
C VAL A 158 -6.60 -13.85 -14.98
N ILE A 159 -5.41 -13.24 -15.00
CA ILE A 159 -4.50 -13.24 -16.15
C ILE A 159 -3.40 -14.27 -15.90
N ASN A 160 -3.27 -15.25 -16.76
CA ASN A 160 -2.19 -16.24 -16.68
C ASN A 160 -0.95 -15.74 -17.40
N ILE A 161 0.16 -15.65 -16.68
CA ILE A 161 1.50 -15.41 -17.24
C ILE A 161 2.24 -16.75 -17.26
N LYS A 162 2.24 -17.40 -18.42
CA LYS A 162 2.84 -18.71 -18.62
C LYS A 162 4.31 -18.58 -18.99
N LEU A 163 5.19 -18.94 -18.06
CA LEU A 163 6.64 -18.82 -18.19
C LEU A 163 7.24 -20.11 -18.75
N SER A 164 8.20 -19.98 -19.66
CA SER A 164 9.07 -21.05 -20.16
C SER A 164 10.54 -20.62 -20.10
N GLY A 165 11.46 -21.54 -20.34
CA GLY A 165 12.88 -21.25 -20.36
C GLY A 165 13.47 -20.86 -18.99
N LYS A 166 14.65 -20.22 -18.99
CA LYS A 166 15.41 -19.78 -17.82
C LYS A 166 16.03 -18.42 -18.10
N LEU A 167 16.07 -17.53 -17.11
CA LEU A 167 16.82 -16.26 -17.20
C LEU A 167 18.31 -16.55 -17.46
N LYS A 168 18.90 -15.78 -18.36
CA LYS A 168 20.35 -15.84 -18.63
C LYS A 168 21.14 -15.25 -17.45
N SER A 169 22.38 -15.66 -17.33
CA SER A 169 23.31 -15.05 -16.37
C SER A 169 23.44 -13.54 -16.67
N GLY A 170 23.45 -12.71 -15.63
CA GLY A 170 23.43 -11.24 -15.76
C GLY A 170 22.04 -10.64 -15.97
N VAL A 171 20.98 -11.46 -16.09
CA VAL A 171 19.57 -11.03 -16.16
C VAL A 171 18.87 -11.42 -14.86
N ASN A 172 18.06 -10.54 -14.31
CA ASN A 172 17.39 -10.68 -13.02
C ASN A 172 15.86 -10.74 -13.18
N ALA A 173 15.16 -11.23 -12.17
CA ALA A 173 13.70 -11.15 -12.07
C ALA A 173 13.16 -9.71 -12.17
N LYS A 174 13.97 -8.72 -11.79
CA LYS A 174 13.69 -7.30 -12.00
C LYS A 174 13.56 -6.95 -13.48
N ASP A 175 14.40 -7.50 -14.34
CA ASP A 175 14.33 -7.25 -15.79
C ASP A 175 13.04 -7.83 -16.38
N LEU A 176 12.62 -9.03 -15.92
CA LEU A 176 11.30 -9.58 -16.27
C LEU A 176 10.17 -8.66 -15.78
N SER A 177 10.26 -8.15 -14.56
CA SER A 177 9.23 -7.26 -14.00
C SER A 177 9.13 -5.95 -14.79
N LEU A 178 10.25 -5.38 -15.21
CA LEU A 178 10.30 -4.20 -16.08
C LEU A 178 9.74 -4.51 -17.48
N TYR A 179 10.06 -5.67 -18.04
CA TYR A 179 9.46 -6.12 -19.31
C TYR A 179 7.93 -6.22 -19.20
N LEU A 180 7.40 -6.79 -18.10
CA LEU A 180 5.97 -6.85 -17.84
C LEU A 180 5.35 -5.46 -17.71
N LEU A 181 6.01 -4.53 -17.02
CA LEU A 181 5.58 -3.13 -16.94
C LEU A 181 5.53 -2.45 -18.30
N LYS A 182 6.52 -2.68 -19.17
CA LYS A 182 6.50 -2.19 -20.56
C LYS A 182 5.29 -2.75 -21.32
N LYS A 183 4.94 -4.02 -21.08
CA LYS A 183 3.86 -4.73 -21.77
C LYS A 183 2.46 -4.31 -21.30
N PHE A 184 2.25 -4.21 -19.98
CA PHE A 184 0.93 -3.99 -19.36
C PHE A 184 0.70 -2.54 -18.93
N SER A 185 1.73 -1.72 -18.82
CA SER A 185 1.74 -0.39 -18.21
C SER A 185 1.29 -0.37 -16.73
N VAL A 186 1.30 0.81 -16.13
CA VAL A 186 0.88 1.02 -14.73
C VAL A 186 -0.62 0.81 -14.46
N LYS A 187 -1.42 0.59 -15.49
CA LYS A 187 -2.89 0.40 -15.38
C LYS A 187 -3.40 -0.95 -15.88
N GLY A 188 -2.55 -1.75 -16.51
CA GLY A 188 -2.95 -3.01 -17.16
C GLY A 188 -3.46 -4.09 -16.20
N GLY A 189 -3.06 -4.03 -14.94
CA GLY A 189 -3.49 -4.95 -13.88
C GLY A 189 -4.69 -4.49 -13.05
N VAL A 190 -5.26 -3.30 -13.31
CA VAL A 190 -6.39 -2.80 -12.51
C VAL A 190 -7.60 -3.74 -12.58
N GLY A 191 -8.07 -4.21 -11.42
CA GLY A 191 -9.15 -5.20 -11.32
C GLY A 191 -8.75 -6.61 -11.74
N LYS A 192 -7.44 -6.90 -11.83
CA LYS A 192 -6.90 -8.18 -12.28
C LYS A 192 -5.95 -8.77 -11.24
N VAL A 193 -5.76 -10.10 -11.33
CA VAL A 193 -4.72 -10.86 -10.64
C VAL A 193 -3.81 -11.45 -11.71
N PHE A 194 -2.50 -11.32 -11.55
CA PHE A 194 -1.52 -12.04 -12.36
C PHE A 194 -1.18 -13.37 -11.68
N GLU A 195 -1.56 -14.47 -12.31
CA GLU A 195 -1.24 -15.83 -11.87
C GLU A 195 -0.15 -16.39 -12.78
N TYR A 196 0.95 -16.82 -12.18
CA TYR A 196 2.10 -17.36 -12.92
C TYR A 196 2.03 -18.87 -13.04
N SER A 197 2.42 -19.41 -14.19
CA SER A 197 2.41 -20.84 -14.48
C SER A 197 3.50 -21.22 -15.49
N GLY A 198 3.55 -22.48 -15.88
CA GLY A 198 4.48 -22.98 -16.88
C GLY A 198 5.80 -23.52 -16.32
N SER A 199 6.62 -24.14 -17.18
CA SER A 199 7.87 -24.80 -16.77
C SER A 199 8.95 -23.84 -16.29
N GLY A 200 8.90 -22.56 -16.69
CA GLY A 200 9.82 -21.53 -16.26
C GLY A 200 9.69 -21.15 -14.78
N VAL A 201 8.55 -21.44 -14.14
CA VAL A 201 8.33 -21.14 -12.71
C VAL A 201 9.36 -21.85 -11.82
N LEU A 202 9.69 -23.10 -12.11
CA LEU A 202 10.70 -23.89 -11.36
C LEU A 202 12.12 -23.34 -11.49
N ASN A 203 12.38 -22.48 -12.46
CA ASN A 203 13.66 -21.82 -12.65
C ASN A 203 13.81 -20.50 -11.87
N LEU A 204 12.76 -20.11 -11.12
CA LEU A 204 12.73 -18.93 -10.27
C LEU A 204 12.70 -19.36 -8.79
N ASP A 205 13.65 -18.93 -8.00
CA ASP A 205 13.60 -19.09 -6.54
C ASP A 205 12.59 -18.11 -5.90
N ILE A 206 12.34 -18.25 -4.59
CA ILE A 206 11.30 -17.44 -3.92
C ILE A 206 11.66 -15.96 -3.88
N SER A 207 12.93 -15.59 -3.77
CA SER A 207 13.36 -14.18 -3.81
C SER A 207 13.05 -13.54 -5.17
N GLN A 208 13.27 -14.27 -6.27
CA GLN A 208 12.94 -13.85 -7.62
C GLN A 208 11.42 -13.73 -7.83
N ARG A 209 10.63 -14.72 -7.32
CA ARG A 209 9.16 -14.64 -7.36
C ARG A 209 8.66 -13.45 -6.53
N ALA A 210 9.28 -13.17 -5.39
CA ALA A 210 8.94 -12.03 -4.54
C ALA A 210 9.17 -10.69 -5.27
N THR A 211 10.28 -10.55 -6.03
CA THR A 211 10.52 -9.39 -6.90
C THR A 211 9.38 -9.22 -7.92
N ILE A 212 8.95 -10.30 -8.57
CA ILE A 212 7.91 -10.27 -9.60
C ILE A 212 6.54 -9.91 -9.00
N THR A 213 6.16 -10.55 -7.87
CA THR A 213 4.87 -10.27 -7.21
C THR A 213 4.83 -8.87 -6.59
N ASN A 214 5.95 -8.38 -6.04
CA ASN A 214 6.12 -7.03 -5.56
C ASN A 214 5.86 -6.00 -6.69
N MET A 215 6.52 -6.17 -7.82
CA MET A 215 6.39 -5.28 -8.98
C MET A 215 5.03 -5.36 -9.67
N GLY A 216 4.24 -6.40 -9.41
CA GLY A 216 2.85 -6.51 -9.84
C GLY A 216 1.98 -5.35 -9.34
N ALA A 217 2.27 -4.83 -8.16
CA ALA A 217 1.60 -3.65 -7.63
C ALA A 217 1.79 -2.41 -8.51
N GLU A 218 2.94 -2.26 -9.15
CA GLU A 218 3.22 -1.14 -10.05
C GLU A 218 2.46 -1.22 -11.38
N MET A 219 1.98 -2.39 -11.75
CA MET A 219 1.04 -2.60 -12.87
C MET A 219 -0.42 -2.34 -12.48
N GLY A 220 -0.69 -1.99 -11.22
CA GLY A 220 -2.04 -1.76 -10.68
C GLY A 220 -2.80 -3.05 -10.39
N ALA A 221 -2.15 -4.20 -10.34
CA ALA A 221 -2.79 -5.48 -10.04
C ALA A 221 -3.34 -5.53 -8.60
N THR A 222 -4.45 -6.23 -8.43
CA THR A 222 -4.98 -6.55 -7.09
C THR A 222 -3.96 -7.36 -6.31
N THR A 223 -3.41 -8.39 -6.95
CA THR A 223 -2.29 -9.20 -6.44
C THR A 223 -1.60 -9.93 -7.59
N SER A 224 -0.49 -10.60 -7.27
CA SER A 224 0.24 -11.51 -8.15
C SER A 224 0.52 -12.80 -7.39
N ILE A 225 0.34 -13.97 -8.01
CA ILE A 225 0.40 -15.25 -7.30
C ILE A 225 1.20 -16.28 -8.08
N PHE A 226 2.13 -16.94 -7.40
CA PHE A 226 2.81 -18.14 -7.89
C PHE A 226 2.21 -19.42 -7.28
N PRO A 227 2.19 -20.52 -8.00
CA PRO A 227 1.92 -21.83 -7.41
C PRO A 227 3.05 -22.20 -6.45
N THR A 228 2.75 -23.09 -5.51
CA THR A 228 3.78 -23.66 -4.65
C THR A 228 4.32 -24.94 -5.28
N ASP A 229 5.62 -25.16 -5.12
CA ASP A 229 6.37 -26.26 -5.71
C ASP A 229 7.60 -26.62 -4.87
N GLU A 230 8.53 -27.37 -5.45
CA GLU A 230 9.78 -27.76 -4.80
C GLU A 230 10.61 -26.55 -4.34
N ARG A 231 10.62 -25.43 -5.11
CA ARG A 231 11.32 -24.20 -4.71
C ARG A 231 10.70 -23.55 -3.48
N THR A 232 9.37 -23.63 -3.39
CA THR A 232 8.66 -23.16 -2.20
C THR A 232 9.00 -24.05 -0.99
N LEU A 233 9.03 -25.37 -1.17
CA LEU A 233 9.43 -26.29 -0.10
C LEU A 233 10.88 -26.06 0.35
N GLU A 234 11.82 -25.88 -0.57
CA GLU A 234 13.23 -25.55 -0.27
C GLU A 234 13.33 -24.28 0.58
N PHE A 235 12.59 -23.23 0.19
CA PHE A 235 12.55 -21.97 0.95
C PHE A 235 11.99 -22.17 2.36
N PHE A 236 10.88 -22.90 2.52
CA PHE A 236 10.31 -23.14 3.86
C PHE A 236 11.23 -23.99 4.72
N LYS A 237 11.96 -24.98 4.14
CA LYS A 237 13.00 -25.71 4.85
C LYS A 237 14.12 -24.81 5.32
N ALA A 238 14.66 -23.99 4.41
CA ALA A 238 15.75 -23.05 4.74
C ALA A 238 15.35 -22.04 5.83
N GLN A 239 14.05 -21.74 5.96
CA GLN A 239 13.48 -20.87 7.00
C GLN A 239 13.06 -21.62 8.27
N GLY A 240 13.29 -22.95 8.38
CA GLY A 240 12.87 -23.77 9.52
C GLY A 240 11.35 -23.92 9.67
N ARG A 241 10.60 -23.85 8.55
CA ARG A 241 9.13 -23.81 8.52
C ARG A 241 8.53 -24.86 7.55
N GLU A 242 9.21 -25.97 7.37
CA GLU A 242 8.81 -27.02 6.42
C GLU A 242 7.37 -27.53 6.66
N ASP A 243 6.95 -27.61 7.92
CA ASP A 243 5.62 -28.06 8.34
C ASP A 243 4.47 -27.15 7.87
N GLU A 244 4.77 -25.91 7.49
CA GLU A 244 3.78 -24.97 6.96
C GLU A 244 3.61 -25.06 5.43
N PHE A 245 4.44 -25.85 4.76
CA PHE A 245 4.33 -26.04 3.31
C PHE A 245 3.03 -26.75 2.93
N LYS A 246 2.38 -26.23 1.87
CA LYS A 246 1.24 -26.87 1.19
C LYS A 246 1.45 -26.78 -0.31
N LEU A 247 1.20 -27.87 -1.02
CA LEU A 247 1.23 -27.86 -2.48
C LEU A 247 -0.08 -27.24 -3.01
N LEU A 248 0.05 -26.13 -3.70
CA LEU A 248 -1.06 -25.36 -4.28
C LEU A 248 -0.80 -25.10 -5.75
N LYS A 249 -1.72 -25.52 -6.62
CA LYS A 249 -1.65 -25.30 -8.07
C LYS A 249 -3.05 -25.19 -8.68
N ALA A 250 -3.13 -24.59 -9.86
CA ALA A 250 -4.31 -24.61 -10.70
C ALA A 250 -4.66 -26.05 -11.14
N ASP A 251 -5.91 -26.28 -11.50
CA ASP A 251 -6.31 -27.51 -12.18
C ASP A 251 -5.73 -27.53 -13.61
N GLU A 252 -5.57 -28.73 -14.21
CA GLU A 252 -4.98 -28.85 -15.54
C GLU A 252 -5.84 -28.18 -16.63
N ASP A 253 -7.15 -28.17 -16.45
CA ASP A 253 -8.15 -27.52 -17.29
C ASP A 253 -8.60 -26.14 -16.81
N ALA A 254 -7.79 -25.48 -15.98
CA ALA A 254 -8.11 -24.18 -15.41
C ALA A 254 -8.36 -23.13 -16.50
N HIS A 255 -9.44 -22.37 -16.31
CA HIS A 255 -9.80 -21.27 -17.20
C HIS A 255 -9.20 -19.94 -16.68
N TYR A 256 -8.72 -19.11 -17.62
CA TYR A 256 -8.20 -17.77 -17.38
C TYR A 256 -8.88 -16.77 -18.31
N ASP A 257 -9.02 -15.50 -17.87
CA ASP A 257 -9.59 -14.44 -18.72
C ASP A 257 -8.66 -14.08 -19.89
N GLU A 258 -7.35 -14.09 -19.64
CA GLU A 258 -6.31 -13.86 -20.64
C GLU A 258 -5.09 -14.75 -20.33
N VAL A 259 -4.34 -15.15 -21.38
CA VAL A 259 -3.10 -15.93 -21.23
C VAL A 259 -1.99 -15.26 -22.04
N TYR A 260 -0.84 -15.07 -21.40
CA TYR A 260 0.37 -14.54 -22.04
C TYR A 260 1.53 -15.51 -21.84
N GLU A 261 2.16 -15.92 -22.94
CA GLU A 261 3.34 -16.77 -22.91
C GLU A 261 4.60 -15.91 -22.98
N ILE A 262 5.58 -16.21 -22.12
CA ILE A 262 6.86 -15.49 -22.02
C ILE A 262 7.98 -16.52 -21.87
N ASP A 263 8.95 -16.45 -22.77
CA ASP A 263 10.20 -17.20 -22.65
C ASP A 263 11.22 -16.38 -21.86
N LEU A 264 11.59 -16.87 -20.69
CA LEU A 264 12.56 -16.22 -19.81
C LEU A 264 13.94 -16.06 -20.47
N SER A 265 14.28 -16.93 -21.45
CA SER A 265 15.56 -16.84 -22.18
C SER A 265 15.63 -15.68 -23.16
N GLU A 266 14.49 -15.05 -23.48
CA GLU A 266 14.42 -13.88 -24.36
C GLU A 266 14.51 -12.56 -23.57
N ILE A 267 14.39 -12.59 -22.25
CA ILE A 267 14.52 -11.40 -21.41
C ILE A 267 15.97 -10.91 -21.45
N VAL A 268 16.12 -9.61 -21.57
CA VAL A 268 17.39 -8.88 -21.61
C VAL A 268 17.43 -7.84 -20.48
N PRO A 269 18.60 -7.30 -20.13
CA PRO A 269 18.68 -6.22 -19.16
C PRO A 269 17.82 -5.01 -19.55
N MET A 270 16.96 -4.58 -18.63
CA MET A 270 15.96 -3.53 -18.83
C MET A 270 16.22 -2.36 -17.89
N VAL A 271 15.75 -1.17 -18.27
CA VAL A 271 15.79 0.02 -17.44
C VAL A 271 14.49 0.80 -17.55
N ALA A 272 13.89 1.16 -16.42
CA ALA A 272 12.80 2.14 -16.40
C ALA A 272 13.36 3.55 -16.30
N CYS A 273 13.10 4.36 -17.30
CA CYS A 273 13.52 5.76 -17.38
C CYS A 273 12.63 6.66 -16.51
N PRO A 274 13.12 7.83 -16.08
CA PRO A 274 12.30 8.82 -15.35
C PRO A 274 11.04 9.23 -16.16
N SER A 275 9.91 9.52 -15.54
CA SER A 275 9.55 9.51 -14.12
C SER A 275 8.36 8.59 -13.87
N GLN A 276 8.32 7.45 -14.57
CA GLN A 276 7.28 6.42 -14.45
C GLN A 276 7.91 5.04 -14.60
N PRO A 277 7.46 4.02 -13.81
CA PRO A 277 8.08 2.70 -13.82
C PRO A 277 7.80 1.89 -15.10
N ASP A 278 6.82 2.29 -15.91
CA ASP A 278 6.49 1.66 -17.22
C ASP A 278 7.17 2.34 -18.43
N ASN A 279 7.95 3.42 -18.21
CA ASN A 279 8.78 4.03 -19.25
C ASN A 279 10.07 3.19 -19.45
N VAL A 280 9.92 1.98 -19.96
CA VAL A 280 10.97 0.96 -19.98
C VAL A 280 11.59 0.79 -21.35
N VAL A 281 12.94 0.80 -21.40
CA VAL A 281 13.76 0.48 -22.56
C VAL A 281 14.79 -0.61 -22.22
N GLU A 282 15.48 -1.14 -23.23
CA GLU A 282 16.63 -2.03 -22.98
C GLU A 282 17.84 -1.20 -22.52
N VAL A 283 18.67 -1.72 -21.63
CA VAL A 283 19.86 -1.01 -21.11
C VAL A 283 20.76 -0.52 -22.26
N LYS A 284 20.93 -1.32 -23.31
CA LYS A 284 21.75 -0.96 -24.49
C LYS A 284 21.27 0.28 -25.24
N GLU A 285 19.97 0.64 -25.13
CA GLU A 285 19.43 1.81 -25.85
C GLU A 285 19.91 3.14 -25.26
N ILE A 286 20.26 3.15 -23.97
CA ILE A 286 20.79 4.33 -23.27
C ILE A 286 22.13 4.04 -22.59
N GLU A 287 22.89 3.07 -23.12
CA GLU A 287 24.24 2.74 -22.65
C GLU A 287 25.14 3.96 -22.62
N GLY A 288 25.98 4.08 -21.60
CA GLY A 288 26.89 5.21 -21.42
C GLY A 288 26.29 6.40 -20.66
N LEU A 289 25.02 6.33 -20.24
CA LEU A 289 24.43 7.34 -19.35
C LEU A 289 25.29 7.49 -18.10
N GLU A 290 25.80 8.68 -17.83
CA GLU A 290 26.58 8.99 -16.64
C GLU A 290 25.69 8.98 -15.39
N VAL A 291 26.16 8.34 -14.31
CA VAL A 291 25.45 8.19 -13.05
C VAL A 291 26.32 8.62 -11.89
N SER A 292 25.75 9.30 -10.91
CA SER A 292 26.45 9.81 -9.73
C SER A 292 26.02 9.17 -8.42
N ASN A 293 24.89 8.50 -8.40
CA ASN A 293 24.35 7.84 -7.21
C ASN A 293 23.73 6.50 -7.58
N ILE A 294 24.00 5.47 -6.80
CA ILE A 294 23.45 4.12 -7.00
C ILE A 294 22.98 3.57 -5.66
N PHE A 295 21.74 3.08 -5.64
CA PHE A 295 21.17 2.39 -4.48
C PHE A 295 20.72 0.98 -4.88
N ILE A 296 21.32 -0.05 -4.24
CA ILE A 296 20.91 -1.45 -4.35
C ILE A 296 20.21 -1.84 -3.06
N GLY A 297 18.93 -2.20 -3.12
CA GLY A 297 18.15 -2.50 -1.92
C GLY A 297 16.64 -2.46 -2.16
N SER A 298 15.88 -2.25 -1.10
CA SER A 298 14.41 -2.24 -1.01
C SER A 298 13.75 -3.62 -0.93
N CYS A 299 12.44 -3.65 -0.70
CA CYS A 299 11.67 -4.90 -0.68
C CYS A 299 11.67 -5.64 -2.02
N THR A 300 12.09 -4.98 -3.09
CA THR A 300 12.15 -5.56 -4.43
C THR A 300 13.43 -6.36 -4.65
N ASN A 301 14.59 -5.80 -4.31
CA ASN A 301 15.91 -6.38 -4.62
C ASN A 301 16.92 -6.16 -3.49
N ALA A 302 16.72 -6.83 -2.39
CA ALA A 302 17.64 -6.86 -1.26
C ALA A 302 17.74 -8.27 -0.64
N SER A 303 17.47 -9.31 -1.44
CA SER A 303 17.66 -10.69 -1.04
C SER A 303 19.14 -11.02 -0.84
N TYR A 304 19.41 -12.17 -0.23
CA TYR A 304 20.78 -12.67 -0.10
C TYR A 304 21.45 -12.78 -1.49
N SER A 305 20.77 -13.40 -2.46
CA SER A 305 21.33 -13.59 -3.81
C SER A 305 21.55 -12.27 -4.56
N ASP A 306 20.64 -11.29 -4.43
CA ASP A 306 20.80 -9.96 -5.05
C ASP A 306 22.10 -9.28 -4.57
N ILE A 307 22.30 -9.24 -3.24
CA ILE A 307 23.46 -8.57 -2.65
C ILE A 307 24.75 -9.35 -2.91
N LYS A 308 24.71 -10.70 -2.89
CA LYS A 308 25.87 -11.55 -3.20
C LYS A 308 26.31 -11.39 -4.66
N LYS A 309 25.39 -11.33 -5.59
CA LYS A 309 25.70 -11.07 -7.01
C LYS A 309 26.33 -9.69 -7.22
N ALA A 310 25.81 -8.67 -6.54
CA ALA A 310 26.44 -7.34 -6.55
C ALA A 310 27.87 -7.38 -6.02
N ALA A 311 28.13 -8.15 -4.96
CA ALA A 311 29.48 -8.32 -4.39
C ALA A 311 30.42 -9.04 -5.37
N ILE A 312 29.97 -10.09 -6.06
CA ILE A 312 30.76 -10.81 -7.07
C ILE A 312 31.18 -9.86 -8.20
N ILE A 313 30.27 -9.03 -8.70
CA ILE A 313 30.56 -8.05 -9.75
C ILE A 313 31.61 -7.03 -9.28
N LEU A 314 31.53 -6.62 -8.02
CA LEU A 314 32.40 -5.62 -7.41
C LEU A 314 33.71 -6.20 -6.87
N GLU A 315 33.87 -7.53 -6.79
CA GLU A 315 35.07 -8.18 -6.27
C GLU A 315 36.29 -7.82 -7.12
N GLY A 316 37.34 -7.35 -6.44
CA GLY A 316 38.57 -6.90 -7.11
C GLY A 316 38.48 -5.55 -7.81
N ASN A 317 37.28 -4.94 -7.89
CA ASN A 317 37.03 -3.64 -8.48
C ASN A 317 36.78 -2.56 -7.42
N LYS A 318 36.90 -1.30 -7.83
CA LYS A 318 36.52 -0.14 -7.03
C LYS A 318 35.31 0.55 -7.66
N VAL A 319 34.43 1.05 -6.82
CA VAL A 319 33.39 1.97 -7.24
C VAL A 319 34.06 3.22 -7.82
N SER A 320 33.56 3.72 -8.95
CA SER A 320 34.03 4.96 -9.58
C SER A 320 34.03 6.11 -8.59
N GLU A 321 35.07 6.94 -8.61
CA GLU A 321 35.17 8.13 -7.75
C GLU A 321 34.04 9.15 -7.91
N ASN A 322 33.32 9.08 -9.03
CA ASN A 322 32.17 9.93 -9.33
C ASN A 322 30.83 9.31 -8.87
N VAL A 323 30.83 8.15 -8.23
CA VAL A 323 29.62 7.41 -7.86
C VAL A 323 29.57 7.18 -6.36
N GLU A 324 28.45 7.50 -5.76
CA GLU A 324 28.11 7.04 -4.42
C GLU A 324 27.28 5.75 -4.52
N LEU A 325 27.87 4.61 -4.14
CA LEU A 325 27.17 3.33 -4.06
C LEU A 325 26.69 3.08 -2.63
N THR A 326 25.40 2.87 -2.48
CA THR A 326 24.79 2.51 -1.18
C THR A 326 24.01 1.20 -1.30
N ILE A 327 24.15 0.35 -0.29
CA ILE A 327 23.49 -0.96 -0.18
C ILE A 327 22.49 -0.92 0.97
N GLY A 328 21.27 -1.35 0.72
CA GLY A 328 20.25 -1.63 1.72
C GLY A 328 19.95 -3.13 1.76
N VAL A 329 20.03 -3.75 2.93
CA VAL A 329 19.72 -5.16 3.12
C VAL A 329 18.29 -5.31 3.62
N SER A 330 17.59 -6.37 3.22
CA SER A 330 16.16 -6.50 3.51
C SER A 330 15.83 -6.93 4.94
N THR A 331 16.66 -7.75 5.57
CA THR A 331 16.43 -8.23 6.95
C THR A 331 17.73 -8.41 7.71
N ARG A 332 17.63 -8.36 9.05
CA ARG A 332 18.76 -8.64 9.96
C ARG A 332 19.34 -10.03 9.73
N SER A 333 18.49 -11.04 9.55
CA SER A 333 18.90 -12.41 9.25
C SER A 333 19.76 -12.49 8.00
N ILE A 334 19.32 -11.88 6.89
CA ILE A 334 20.09 -11.83 5.64
C ILE A 334 21.40 -11.06 5.85
N PHE A 335 21.38 -9.94 6.61
CA PHE A 335 22.59 -9.17 6.86
C PHE A 335 23.65 -9.97 7.65
N MET A 336 23.21 -10.73 8.66
CA MET A 336 24.10 -11.64 9.40
C MET A 336 24.69 -12.70 8.47
N GLN A 337 23.89 -13.32 7.62
CA GLN A 337 24.35 -14.31 6.63
C GLN A 337 25.39 -13.71 5.66
N LEU A 338 25.16 -12.50 5.17
CA LEU A 338 26.09 -11.79 4.28
C LEU A 338 27.43 -11.45 5.00
N ILE A 339 27.40 -11.21 6.31
CA ILE A 339 28.61 -11.00 7.13
C ILE A 339 29.40 -12.30 7.24
N GLU A 340 28.76 -13.42 7.59
CA GLU A 340 29.42 -14.72 7.71
C GLU A 340 30.07 -15.18 6.39
N ASP A 341 29.40 -14.89 5.26
CA ASP A 341 29.91 -15.22 3.93
C ASP A 341 30.91 -14.19 3.36
N ASN A 342 31.39 -13.25 4.17
CA ASN A 342 32.31 -12.17 3.78
C ASN A 342 31.82 -11.23 2.68
N VAL A 343 30.55 -11.26 2.32
CA VAL A 343 29.96 -10.43 1.27
C VAL A 343 30.02 -8.94 1.65
N VAL A 344 29.68 -8.61 2.89
CA VAL A 344 29.77 -7.24 3.44
C VAL A 344 31.19 -6.68 3.34
N SER A 345 32.20 -7.49 3.70
CA SER A 345 33.60 -7.09 3.62
C SER A 345 34.03 -6.79 2.17
N THR A 346 33.58 -7.59 1.21
CA THR A 346 33.85 -7.39 -0.22
C THR A 346 33.27 -6.06 -0.70
N LEU A 347 31.98 -5.79 -0.38
CA LEU A 347 31.30 -4.56 -0.76
C LEU A 347 31.94 -3.30 -0.13
N LEU A 348 32.31 -3.35 1.16
CA LEU A 348 33.01 -2.25 1.82
C LEU A 348 34.38 -1.99 1.19
N LYS A 349 35.14 -3.05 0.85
CA LYS A 349 36.43 -2.92 0.16
C LYS A 349 36.29 -2.31 -1.23
N SER A 350 35.19 -2.53 -1.93
CA SER A 350 34.94 -1.91 -3.23
C SER A 350 34.59 -0.42 -3.13
N GLY A 351 34.20 0.08 -1.95
CA GLY A 351 33.80 1.48 -1.72
C GLY A 351 32.30 1.68 -1.51
N ALA A 352 31.51 0.60 -1.42
CA ALA A 352 30.11 0.69 -1.06
C ALA A 352 29.91 1.08 0.41
N ARG A 353 28.80 1.72 0.74
CA ARG A 353 28.32 1.96 2.11
C ARG A 353 26.98 1.26 2.34
N PHE A 354 26.64 1.00 3.60
CA PHE A 354 25.36 0.40 3.97
C PHE A 354 24.44 1.42 4.63
N THR A 355 23.12 1.27 4.40
CA THR A 355 22.09 1.97 5.17
C THR A 355 21.61 1.13 6.34
N GLU A 356 20.74 1.71 7.16
CA GLU A 356 19.90 0.95 8.09
C GLU A 356 19.11 -0.15 7.36
N ILE A 357 18.78 -1.23 8.06
CA ILE A 357 17.92 -2.31 7.57
C ILE A 357 16.48 -1.82 7.58
N ALA A 358 16.10 -1.14 6.51
CA ALA A 358 14.83 -0.42 6.42
C ALA A 358 14.39 -0.19 4.97
N CYS A 359 13.10 0.10 4.78
CA CYS A 359 12.54 0.54 3.51
C CYS A 359 12.87 2.02 3.20
N GLY A 360 13.17 2.83 4.20
CA GLY A 360 13.24 4.29 4.17
C GLY A 360 14.08 4.92 3.06
N ALA A 361 15.16 4.29 2.60
CA ALA A 361 15.96 4.80 1.48
C ALA A 361 15.21 4.71 0.12
N CYS A 362 14.18 3.86 0.00
CA CYS A 362 13.36 3.72 -1.20
C CYS A 362 12.47 4.95 -1.45
N ASP A 363 11.93 5.55 -0.41
CA ASP A 363 11.06 6.74 -0.49
C ASP A 363 11.76 8.06 -0.11
N GLY A 364 13.07 7.97 0.22
CA GLY A 364 13.89 9.13 0.56
C GLY A 364 13.81 9.59 2.02
N ILE A 365 13.07 8.88 2.88
CA ILE A 365 12.96 9.18 4.31
C ILE A 365 14.22 8.70 5.06
N GLY A 366 14.74 7.54 4.70
CA GLY A 366 15.87 6.87 5.36
C GLY A 366 17.26 7.23 4.84
N GLY A 367 17.47 8.43 4.34
CA GLY A 367 18.76 8.83 3.76
C GLY A 367 18.89 8.51 2.27
N VAL A 368 20.10 8.70 1.70
CA VAL A 368 20.39 8.51 0.27
C VAL A 368 19.50 9.38 -0.66
N PRO A 369 19.26 10.66 -0.33
CA PRO A 369 18.54 11.55 -1.22
C PRO A 369 19.37 11.82 -2.48
N VAL A 370 18.70 12.02 -3.60
CA VAL A 370 19.33 12.38 -4.88
C VAL A 370 19.30 13.88 -5.06
N SER A 371 20.46 14.46 -5.42
CA SER A 371 20.60 15.90 -5.68
C SER A 371 19.97 16.31 -7.02
N GLY A 372 19.71 17.61 -7.16
CA GLY A 372 19.10 18.20 -8.37
C GLY A 372 19.85 17.88 -9.65
N GLY A 373 19.11 17.46 -10.67
CA GLY A 373 19.64 17.13 -11.99
C GLY A 373 20.49 15.85 -12.07
N ALA A 374 20.75 15.17 -10.94
CA ALA A 374 21.57 13.97 -10.92
C ALA A 374 20.83 12.75 -11.49
N ASN A 375 21.58 11.89 -12.19
CA ASN A 375 21.11 10.58 -12.61
C ASN A 375 21.45 9.55 -11.53
N THR A 376 20.44 8.82 -11.06
CA THR A 376 20.61 7.72 -10.08
C THR A 376 20.06 6.41 -10.61
N LEU A 377 20.79 5.31 -10.38
CA LEU A 377 20.27 3.97 -10.60
C LEU A 377 19.76 3.42 -9.29
N ARG A 378 18.56 2.85 -9.30
CA ARG A 378 17.95 2.25 -8.11
C ARG A 378 17.32 0.90 -8.43
N THR A 379 17.44 -0.02 -7.51
CA THR A 379 16.74 -1.32 -7.62
C THR A 379 15.37 -1.32 -6.93
N THR A 380 14.90 -0.13 -6.55
CA THR A 380 13.57 0.11 -5.95
C THR A 380 12.45 -0.13 -6.96
N ASN A 381 11.21 -0.02 -6.53
CA ASN A 381 10.02 -0.29 -7.33
C ASN A 381 9.44 0.94 -8.03
N ARG A 382 9.76 2.16 -7.59
CA ARG A 382 9.17 3.42 -8.06
C ARG A 382 10.21 4.47 -8.37
N ASN A 383 9.95 5.28 -9.42
CA ASN A 383 10.82 6.37 -9.89
C ASN A 383 10.05 7.68 -10.16
N PHE A 384 8.95 7.93 -9.44
CA PHE A 384 8.18 9.16 -9.58
C PHE A 384 9.00 10.40 -9.20
N LYS A 385 8.67 11.55 -9.80
CA LYS A 385 9.31 12.82 -9.49
C LYS A 385 9.29 13.15 -8.00
N GLY A 386 10.44 13.50 -7.44
CA GLY A 386 10.59 13.90 -6.05
C GLY A 386 10.47 12.77 -5.03
N ARG A 387 10.37 11.49 -5.47
CA ARG A 387 10.21 10.37 -4.53
C ARG A 387 11.43 10.15 -3.64
N SER A 388 12.62 10.27 -4.20
CA SER A 388 13.85 9.94 -3.46
C SER A 388 14.88 11.05 -3.51
N GLY A 389 14.45 12.31 -3.57
CA GLY A 389 15.32 13.47 -3.66
C GLY A 389 14.61 14.68 -4.21
N THR A 390 15.33 15.54 -4.92
CA THR A 390 14.76 16.73 -5.55
C THR A 390 13.82 16.38 -6.71
N VAL A 391 12.91 17.29 -7.04
CA VAL A 391 11.88 17.07 -8.09
C VAL A 391 12.51 16.91 -9.48
N ASP A 392 13.69 17.47 -9.72
CA ASP A 392 14.46 17.44 -10.96
C ASP A 392 15.49 16.30 -11.01
N ALA A 393 15.60 15.46 -9.99
CA ALA A 393 16.44 14.27 -10.00
C ALA A 393 15.88 13.21 -10.97
N ASN A 394 16.77 12.57 -11.71
CA ASN A 394 16.44 11.53 -12.69
C ASN A 394 16.65 10.14 -12.06
N ILE A 395 15.56 9.45 -11.75
CA ILE A 395 15.60 8.12 -11.13
C ILE A 395 15.36 7.06 -12.18
N TYR A 396 16.33 6.16 -12.37
CA TYR A 396 16.25 5.01 -13.26
C TYR A 396 16.14 3.72 -12.43
N LEU A 397 15.22 2.83 -12.81
CA LEU A 397 15.10 1.52 -12.15
C LEU A 397 15.80 0.46 -12.96
N VAL A 398 16.69 -0.29 -12.31
CA VAL A 398 17.50 -1.35 -12.91
C VAL A 398 17.59 -2.56 -11.98
N SER A 399 18.13 -3.68 -12.49
CA SER A 399 18.48 -4.86 -11.68
C SER A 399 19.74 -4.62 -10.82
N PRO A 400 19.93 -5.37 -9.73
CA PRO A 400 21.13 -5.29 -8.89
C PRO A 400 22.43 -5.51 -9.67
N GLU A 401 22.42 -6.44 -10.62
CA GLU A 401 23.56 -6.76 -11.47
C GLU A 401 23.97 -5.55 -12.33
N ILE A 402 23.00 -4.91 -12.97
CA ILE A 402 23.23 -3.69 -13.78
C ILE A 402 23.69 -2.52 -12.90
N ALA A 403 23.09 -2.36 -11.73
CA ALA A 403 23.48 -1.32 -10.79
C ALA A 403 24.94 -1.49 -10.32
N ALA A 404 25.34 -2.71 -9.92
CA ALA A 404 26.70 -3.01 -9.48
C ALA A 404 27.73 -2.85 -10.59
N LEU A 405 27.43 -3.33 -11.80
CA LEU A 405 28.29 -3.19 -12.96
C LEU A 405 28.51 -1.71 -13.34
N SER A 406 27.44 -0.94 -13.32
CA SER A 406 27.47 0.50 -13.60
C SER A 406 28.25 1.29 -12.54
N ALA A 407 28.28 0.80 -11.29
CA ALA A 407 29.06 1.44 -10.22
C ALA A 407 30.58 1.43 -10.48
N ILE A 408 31.10 0.42 -11.19
CA ILE A 408 32.52 0.32 -11.53
C ILE A 408 32.93 1.41 -12.51
N SER A 409 32.10 1.63 -13.54
CA SER A 409 32.44 2.56 -14.65
C SER A 409 31.93 3.99 -14.42
N GLY A 410 30.96 4.20 -13.52
CA GLY A 410 30.21 5.46 -13.40
C GLY A 410 29.23 5.68 -14.55
N LYS A 411 28.97 4.67 -15.37
CA LYS A 411 28.08 4.74 -16.55
C LYS A 411 27.21 3.50 -16.64
N LEU A 412 25.94 3.71 -17.00
CA LEU A 412 25.01 2.60 -17.27
C LEU A 412 25.54 1.71 -18.40
N ASN A 413 25.68 0.41 -18.13
CA ASN A 413 26.07 -0.60 -19.11
C ASN A 413 25.65 -2.00 -18.69
N ASP A 414 25.70 -2.97 -19.62
CA ASP A 414 25.41 -4.40 -19.44
C ASP A 414 26.55 -5.31 -19.92
N LYS A 415 27.79 -4.79 -19.92
CA LYS A 415 28.98 -5.48 -20.45
C LYS A 415 29.65 -6.34 -19.38
N PHE A 416 29.01 -7.45 -19.04
CA PHE A 416 29.62 -8.45 -18.16
C PHE A 416 30.76 -9.19 -18.85
N SER A 417 31.83 -9.50 -18.11
CA SER A 417 32.84 -10.43 -18.59
C SER A 417 32.33 -11.89 -18.50
N ASP A 418 32.88 -12.77 -19.34
CA ASP A 418 32.51 -14.19 -19.30
C ASP A 418 32.77 -14.84 -17.93
N ASP A 419 33.80 -14.39 -17.22
CA ASP A 419 34.11 -14.90 -15.89
C ASP A 419 33.11 -14.40 -14.85
N MET A 420 32.67 -13.14 -14.90
CA MET A 420 31.57 -12.63 -14.06
C MET A 420 30.31 -13.44 -14.30
N LEU A 421 29.92 -13.68 -15.56
CA LEU A 421 28.72 -14.44 -15.89
C LEU A 421 28.76 -15.86 -15.33
N LYS A 422 29.92 -16.55 -15.38
CA LYS A 422 30.10 -17.88 -14.79
C LYS A 422 29.96 -17.89 -13.27
N GLU A 423 30.49 -16.86 -12.60
CA GLU A 423 30.37 -16.75 -11.13
C GLU A 423 28.95 -16.40 -10.69
N LEU A 424 28.27 -15.50 -11.42
CA LEU A 424 26.87 -15.15 -11.16
C LEU A 424 25.93 -16.37 -11.27
N GLU A 425 26.20 -17.29 -12.20
CA GLU A 425 25.40 -18.50 -12.38
C GLU A 425 25.47 -19.48 -11.20
N LYS A 426 26.53 -19.42 -10.40
CA LYS A 426 26.74 -20.28 -9.21
C LYS A 426 25.98 -19.78 -7.98
N VAL A 427 25.52 -18.53 -7.99
CA VAL A 427 24.84 -17.94 -6.83
C VAL A 427 23.49 -18.61 -6.61
N LYS A 428 23.28 -19.07 -5.39
CA LYS A 428 22.01 -19.64 -4.91
C LYS A 428 21.65 -18.99 -3.59
N GLU A 429 20.37 -19.05 -3.25
CA GLU A 429 19.93 -18.75 -1.89
C GLU A 429 20.50 -19.77 -0.88
N PRO A 430 20.69 -19.41 0.38
CA PRO A 430 21.17 -20.32 1.42
C PRO A 430 20.28 -21.55 1.57
N GLU A 431 20.88 -22.73 1.79
CA GLU A 431 20.14 -23.96 2.14
C GLU A 431 19.56 -23.89 3.56
N GLU A 432 20.19 -23.10 4.43
CA GLU A 432 19.73 -22.77 5.79
C GLU A 432 20.02 -21.28 6.05
N TYR A 433 19.01 -20.54 6.47
CA TYR A 433 19.18 -19.15 6.88
C TYR A 433 19.51 -19.07 8.37
N ILE A 434 20.22 -18.02 8.75
CA ILE A 434 20.36 -17.65 10.16
C ILE A 434 18.98 -17.16 10.63
N ILE A 435 18.38 -17.89 11.57
CA ILE A 435 17.08 -17.57 12.12
C ILE A 435 17.27 -16.85 13.45
N ASP A 436 16.84 -15.59 13.52
CA ASP A 436 16.85 -14.80 14.74
C ASP A 436 15.51 -14.04 14.85
N ASP A 437 14.58 -14.60 15.61
CA ASP A 437 13.26 -14.03 15.86
C ASP A 437 13.22 -13.14 17.13
N SER A 438 14.38 -12.83 17.75
CA SER A 438 14.46 -12.02 18.98
C SER A 438 13.88 -10.61 18.83
N GLU A 439 13.86 -10.09 17.60
CA GLU A 439 13.32 -8.77 17.27
C GLU A 439 11.83 -8.82 16.82
N ILE A 440 11.18 -9.98 16.96
CA ILE A 440 9.74 -10.15 16.75
C ILE A 440 9.10 -10.40 18.11
N LEU A 441 8.51 -9.35 18.69
CA LEU A 441 7.82 -9.48 19.96
C LEU A 441 6.47 -10.17 19.76
N GLU A 442 6.25 -11.23 20.50
CA GLU A 442 4.99 -11.98 20.48
C GLU A 442 3.86 -11.24 21.20
N PRO A 443 2.60 -11.52 20.84
CA PRO A 443 1.42 -10.99 21.54
C PRO A 443 1.43 -11.34 23.02
N LEU A 444 1.28 -10.33 23.88
CA LEU A 444 1.19 -10.56 25.33
C LEU A 444 -0.02 -11.42 25.71
N PRO A 445 0.09 -12.22 26.78
CA PRO A 445 -1.07 -12.87 27.39
C PRO A 445 -2.19 -11.87 27.76
N CYS A 446 -3.45 -12.29 27.67
CA CYS A 446 -4.60 -11.39 27.85
C CYS A 446 -4.57 -10.59 29.18
N ASP A 447 -4.14 -11.21 30.27
CA ASP A 447 -4.11 -10.57 31.59
C ASP A 447 -3.00 -9.53 31.73
N GLU A 448 -1.91 -9.69 31.00
CA GLU A 448 -0.83 -8.70 30.90
C GLU A 448 -1.21 -7.57 29.94
N ALA A 449 -1.76 -7.92 28.78
CA ALA A 449 -2.21 -6.97 27.77
C ALA A 449 -3.23 -5.95 28.32
N LYS A 450 -4.16 -6.38 29.18
CA LYS A 450 -5.15 -5.50 29.84
C LYS A 450 -4.52 -4.41 30.71
N LYS A 451 -3.32 -4.63 31.24
CA LYS A 451 -2.61 -3.67 32.09
C LYS A 451 -1.83 -2.63 31.30
N ILE A 452 -1.69 -2.83 29.98
CA ILE A 452 -0.94 -1.92 29.13
C ILE A 452 -1.73 -0.62 28.93
N GLU A 453 -1.09 0.49 29.26
CA GLU A 453 -1.55 1.83 28.89
C GLU A 453 -0.99 2.18 27.52
N ILE A 454 -1.87 2.70 26.64
CA ILE A 454 -1.45 3.17 25.31
C ILE A 454 -0.78 4.51 25.49
N ILE A 455 0.48 4.59 25.12
CA ILE A 455 1.27 5.82 25.16
C ILE A 455 1.14 6.55 23.82
N ARG A 456 0.66 7.79 23.88
CA ARG A 456 0.52 8.67 22.70
C ARG A 456 1.38 9.89 22.88
N GLY A 457 2.13 10.22 21.85
CA GLY A 457 2.71 11.55 21.75
C GLY A 457 1.64 12.63 21.53
N ASP A 458 2.03 13.87 21.65
CA ASP A 458 1.09 15.00 21.49
C ASP A 458 0.40 15.02 20.12
N ASN A 459 1.02 14.43 19.12
CA ASN A 459 0.55 14.41 17.74
C ASN A 459 -0.41 13.25 17.40
N ILE A 460 -0.59 12.27 18.29
CA ILE A 460 -1.47 11.11 18.04
C ILE A 460 -2.74 11.27 18.87
N LYS A 461 -3.87 11.46 18.20
CA LYS A 461 -5.18 11.60 18.86
C LYS A 461 -6.13 10.50 18.40
N PRO A 462 -7.05 10.05 19.27
CA PRO A 462 -8.11 9.13 18.87
C PRO A 462 -8.89 9.63 17.66
N LEU A 463 -9.31 8.70 16.80
CA LEU A 463 -10.07 9.04 15.60
C LEU A 463 -11.47 9.55 15.98
N PRO A 464 -11.89 10.74 15.55
CA PRO A 464 -13.23 11.23 15.82
C PRO A 464 -14.25 10.44 14.99
N LEU A 465 -15.30 9.96 15.66
CA LEU A 465 -16.44 9.32 15.01
C LEU A 465 -17.56 10.34 14.79
N ASN A 466 -18.26 10.23 13.65
CA ASN A 466 -19.45 11.01 13.40
C ASN A 466 -20.66 10.39 14.12
N VAL A 467 -21.69 11.18 14.33
CA VAL A 467 -22.99 10.72 14.82
C VAL A 467 -23.98 10.57 13.63
N PRO A 468 -24.97 9.67 13.73
CA PRO A 468 -26.00 9.53 12.71
C PRO A 468 -26.63 10.87 12.34
N ILE A 469 -27.02 11.00 11.07
CA ILE A 469 -27.74 12.21 10.61
C ILE A 469 -29.15 12.23 11.18
N GLU A 470 -29.62 13.41 11.61
CA GLU A 470 -30.97 13.58 12.10
C GLU A 470 -31.98 13.55 10.94
N ASN A 471 -33.12 12.90 11.18
CA ASN A 471 -34.14 12.71 10.14
C ASN A 471 -34.70 14.04 9.57
N ASN A 472 -34.91 15.00 10.46
CA ASN A 472 -35.35 16.37 10.11
C ASN A 472 -34.29 17.34 10.62
N MET A 473 -33.85 18.26 9.79
CA MET A 473 -32.77 19.16 10.16
C MET A 473 -32.86 20.53 9.52
N ASP A 474 -32.51 21.55 10.30
CA ASP A 474 -32.16 22.88 9.83
C ASP A 474 -30.67 23.05 9.89
N ILE A 475 -30.02 23.36 8.77
CA ILE A 475 -28.56 23.37 8.68
C ILE A 475 -28.06 24.60 7.91
N LYS A 476 -27.01 25.25 8.38
CA LYS A 476 -26.44 26.43 7.74
C LYS A 476 -25.38 26.06 6.71
N VAL A 477 -25.37 26.81 5.61
CA VAL A 477 -24.32 26.71 4.58
C VAL A 477 -23.04 27.38 5.09
N SER A 478 -22.04 26.59 5.45
CA SER A 478 -20.75 27.11 5.93
C SER A 478 -19.80 27.49 4.81
N LEU A 479 -19.98 26.91 3.61
CA LEU A 479 -19.10 27.13 2.47
C LEU A 479 -19.85 26.90 1.16
N LYS A 480 -19.60 27.79 0.17
CA LYS A 480 -19.95 27.59 -1.24
C LYS A 480 -18.65 27.66 -2.05
N THR A 481 -18.34 26.61 -2.82
CA THR A 481 -17.04 26.48 -3.51
C THR A 481 -17.20 26.54 -5.03
N LYS A 482 -16.15 26.92 -5.71
CA LYS A 482 -16.01 26.84 -7.19
C LYS A 482 -16.03 25.38 -7.67
N ASP A 483 -16.03 25.22 -8.99
CA ASP A 483 -15.77 23.93 -9.64
C ASP A 483 -14.33 23.46 -9.42
N ASN A 484 -14.10 22.14 -9.53
CA ASN A 484 -12.78 21.48 -9.48
C ASN A 484 -12.00 21.69 -8.18
N ILE A 485 -12.68 21.71 -7.05
CA ILE A 485 -12.01 21.71 -5.75
C ILE A 485 -11.31 20.38 -5.52
N SER A 486 -10.01 20.44 -5.30
CA SER A 486 -9.18 19.25 -5.05
C SER A 486 -9.19 18.85 -3.57
N THR A 487 -8.79 17.60 -3.31
CA THR A 487 -8.54 17.14 -1.92
C THR A 487 -7.42 17.92 -1.23
N ASP A 488 -6.48 18.52 -2.00
CA ASP A 488 -5.43 19.42 -1.49
C ASP A 488 -5.95 20.80 -1.12
N ASP A 489 -6.99 21.27 -1.80
CA ASP A 489 -7.68 22.50 -1.43
C ASP A 489 -8.49 22.32 -0.15
N ILE A 490 -9.10 21.13 0.03
CA ILE A 490 -9.88 20.81 1.23
C ILE A 490 -8.96 20.64 2.45
N THR A 491 -7.91 19.83 2.30
CA THR A 491 -6.92 19.60 3.37
C THR A 491 -5.52 19.67 2.77
N PRO A 492 -4.71 20.70 3.09
CA PRO A 492 -3.37 20.85 2.54
C PRO A 492 -2.50 19.61 2.76
N ASN A 493 -1.57 19.35 1.84
CA ASN A 493 -0.67 18.21 1.88
C ASN A 493 0.75 18.64 1.47
N ASP A 494 1.49 19.10 2.42
CA ASP A 494 2.94 19.29 2.35
C ASP A 494 3.60 18.62 3.56
N ALA A 495 4.91 18.72 3.68
CA ALA A 495 5.67 18.09 4.76
C ALA A 495 5.15 18.45 6.16
N ASN A 496 4.71 19.69 6.36
CA ASN A 496 4.18 20.16 7.67
C ASN A 496 2.85 19.46 8.01
N PHE A 497 1.97 19.28 7.03
CA PHE A 497 0.67 18.64 7.22
C PHE A 497 0.77 17.12 7.30
N SER A 498 1.72 16.52 6.58
CA SER A 498 2.01 15.09 6.68
C SER A 498 2.39 14.69 8.10
N ALA A 499 3.11 15.54 8.81
CA ALA A 499 3.47 15.32 10.22
C ALA A 499 2.27 15.37 11.18
N MET A 500 1.14 15.96 10.79
CA MET A 500 -0.09 16.08 11.62
C MET A 500 -1.19 15.10 11.23
N ARG A 501 -0.94 14.19 10.28
CA ARG A 501 -1.98 13.30 9.72
C ARG A 501 -2.74 12.47 10.75
N SER A 502 -2.12 12.14 11.88
CA SER A 502 -2.72 11.37 12.97
C SER A 502 -3.44 12.23 14.02
N ASN A 503 -3.49 13.57 13.81
CA ASN A 503 -4.13 14.52 14.69
C ASN A 503 -5.24 15.27 13.96
N ILE A 504 -6.40 14.61 13.81
CA ILE A 504 -7.55 15.20 13.11
C ILE A 504 -7.99 16.54 13.70
N PRO A 505 -8.07 16.72 15.04
CA PRO A 505 -8.35 18.03 15.63
C PRO A 505 -7.40 19.14 15.16
N GLU A 506 -6.12 18.84 15.02
CA GLU A 506 -5.12 19.85 14.60
C GLU A 506 -5.22 20.12 13.10
N ILE A 507 -5.21 19.07 12.26
CA ILE A 507 -5.26 19.24 10.80
C ILE A 507 -6.57 19.91 10.35
N SER A 508 -7.67 19.73 11.08
CA SER A 508 -8.96 20.33 10.78
C SER A 508 -8.95 21.86 10.88
N LYS A 509 -8.02 22.44 11.66
CA LYS A 509 -7.84 23.91 11.75
C LYS A 509 -7.41 24.54 10.41
N TYR A 510 -6.90 23.73 9.50
CA TYR A 510 -6.41 24.16 8.19
C TYR A 510 -7.33 23.77 7.02
N ALA A 511 -8.52 23.24 7.32
CA ALA A 511 -9.48 22.89 6.28
C ALA A 511 -9.83 24.12 5.42
N PHE A 512 -9.66 24.00 4.10
CA PHE A 512 -9.85 25.06 3.10
C PHE A 512 -8.98 26.33 3.32
N SER A 513 -7.99 26.32 4.19
CA SER A 513 -7.22 27.50 4.58
C SER A 513 -6.57 28.22 3.40
N ARG A 514 -6.22 27.53 2.32
CA ARG A 514 -5.57 28.10 1.13
C ARG A 514 -6.50 28.90 0.24
N ILE A 515 -7.79 28.57 0.22
CA ILE A 515 -8.77 29.13 -0.73
C ILE A 515 -9.97 29.80 -0.05
N TYR A 516 -10.34 29.34 1.14
CA TYR A 516 -11.48 29.87 1.93
C TYR A 516 -11.13 29.95 3.42
N PRO A 517 -10.23 30.88 3.82
CA PRO A 517 -9.64 30.92 5.18
C PRO A 517 -10.68 31.11 6.31
N ASP A 518 -11.85 31.69 6.02
CA ASP A 518 -12.91 31.89 7.01
C ASP A 518 -13.78 30.64 7.27
N PHE A 519 -13.61 29.57 6.49
CA PHE A 519 -14.45 28.36 6.61
C PHE A 519 -14.44 27.79 8.02
N VAL A 520 -13.25 27.59 8.61
CA VAL A 520 -13.09 26.95 9.93
C VAL A 520 -13.83 27.75 11.01
N ASN A 521 -13.73 29.07 10.97
CA ASN A 521 -14.41 29.95 11.93
C ASN A 521 -15.93 29.84 11.81
N ARG A 522 -16.47 29.88 10.56
CA ARG A 522 -17.90 29.71 10.32
C ARG A 522 -18.42 28.33 10.72
N ALA A 523 -17.68 27.28 10.39
CA ALA A 523 -18.05 25.91 10.75
C ALA A 523 -18.15 25.74 12.28
N LYS A 524 -17.18 26.28 13.02
CA LYS A 524 -17.21 26.28 14.50
C LYS A 524 -18.37 27.10 15.07
N GLU A 525 -18.64 28.28 14.51
CA GLU A 525 -19.79 29.12 14.92
C GLU A 525 -21.12 28.39 14.71
N PHE A 526 -21.30 27.75 13.56
CA PHE A 526 -22.54 27.04 13.21
C PHE A 526 -22.70 25.71 13.93
N LYS A 527 -21.60 25.09 14.41
CA LYS A 527 -21.52 23.77 15.07
C LYS A 527 -21.95 22.61 14.17
N THR A 528 -23.00 22.82 13.38
CA THR A 528 -23.50 21.86 12.38
C THR A 528 -23.73 22.62 11.08
N SER A 529 -23.15 22.11 9.98
CA SER A 529 -23.14 22.83 8.72
C SER A 529 -23.14 21.92 7.49
N ILE A 530 -23.39 22.52 6.34
CA ILE A 530 -23.36 21.89 5.03
C ILE A 530 -22.42 22.67 4.10
N ILE A 531 -21.74 21.95 3.20
CA ILE A 531 -20.91 22.52 2.14
C ILE A 531 -21.68 22.43 0.81
N VAL A 532 -21.65 23.51 0.02
CA VAL A 532 -22.17 23.56 -1.33
C VAL A 532 -21.01 23.61 -2.32
N GLY A 533 -20.88 22.57 -3.14
CA GLY A 533 -19.79 22.38 -4.10
C GLY A 533 -20.17 22.66 -5.55
N GLY A 534 -19.20 23.07 -6.36
CA GLY A 534 -19.32 23.13 -7.81
C GLY A 534 -19.20 21.76 -8.49
N GLU A 535 -18.75 21.74 -9.74
CA GLU A 535 -18.48 20.50 -10.47
C GLU A 535 -17.20 19.82 -9.96
N ASN A 536 -17.17 18.48 -10.06
CA ASN A 536 -16.01 17.66 -9.74
C ASN A 536 -15.39 17.96 -8.36
N TYR A 537 -16.24 18.14 -7.34
CA TYR A 537 -15.82 18.43 -5.98
C TYR A 537 -15.07 17.26 -5.37
N GLY A 538 -13.88 17.53 -4.79
CA GLY A 538 -13.02 16.53 -4.15
C GLY A 538 -12.14 15.76 -5.13
N GLN A 539 -11.80 16.32 -6.29
CA GLN A 539 -10.87 15.70 -7.24
C GLN A 539 -9.47 15.48 -6.63
N GLY A 540 -8.71 14.54 -7.19
CA GLY A 540 -7.31 14.28 -6.81
C GLY A 540 -7.12 12.98 -6.05
N SER A 541 -6.30 12.99 -5.00
CA SER A 541 -5.85 11.79 -4.29
C SER A 541 -6.92 11.20 -3.36
N SER A 542 -6.74 9.92 -2.98
CA SER A 542 -7.66 9.15 -2.12
C SER A 542 -7.65 9.55 -0.64
N ARG A 543 -7.31 10.79 -0.28
CA ARG A 543 -7.15 11.23 1.10
C ARG A 543 -8.46 11.27 1.89
N GLU A 544 -8.53 10.44 2.92
CA GLU A 544 -9.64 10.44 3.89
C GLU A 544 -9.72 11.77 4.68
N HIS A 545 -8.58 12.45 4.89
CA HIS A 545 -8.52 13.73 5.60
C HIS A 545 -9.41 14.80 4.99
N ALA A 546 -9.60 14.80 3.66
CA ALA A 546 -10.50 15.73 2.98
C ALA A 546 -12.00 15.50 3.32
N ALA A 547 -12.36 14.35 3.87
CA ALA A 547 -13.70 14.05 4.36
C ALA A 547 -13.79 14.17 5.89
N ILE A 548 -12.81 13.61 6.63
CA ILE A 548 -12.86 13.55 8.08
C ILE A 548 -12.61 14.92 8.74
N ALA A 549 -11.78 15.80 8.15
CA ALA A 549 -11.53 17.11 8.73
C ALA A 549 -12.76 18.04 8.68
N PRO A 550 -13.51 18.18 7.55
CA PRO A 550 -14.80 18.86 7.55
C PRO A 550 -15.83 18.19 8.46
N MET A 551 -15.91 16.86 8.49
CA MET A 551 -16.79 16.12 9.38
C MET A 551 -16.51 16.49 10.85
N TYR A 552 -15.26 16.50 11.27
CA TYR A 552 -14.87 16.90 12.63
C TYR A 552 -15.30 18.35 12.97
N LEU A 553 -15.33 19.24 11.98
CA LEU A 553 -15.82 20.62 12.13
C LEU A 553 -17.35 20.73 12.07
N GLY A 554 -18.08 19.60 12.04
CA GLY A 554 -19.54 19.56 12.09
C GLY A 554 -20.23 19.55 10.73
N VAL A 555 -19.52 19.34 9.62
CA VAL A 555 -20.14 19.16 8.30
C VAL A 555 -20.89 17.83 8.25
N LYS A 556 -22.21 17.86 7.98
CA LYS A 556 -23.10 16.69 7.91
C LYS A 556 -23.39 16.21 6.50
N ALA A 557 -23.35 17.13 5.55
CA ALA A 557 -23.59 16.80 4.15
C ALA A 557 -22.78 17.71 3.22
N VAL A 558 -22.62 17.25 1.99
CA VAL A 558 -22.07 18.02 0.87
C VAL A 558 -23.08 17.94 -0.27
N ILE A 559 -23.54 19.09 -0.77
CA ILE A 559 -24.33 19.18 -2.00
C ILE A 559 -23.43 19.75 -3.09
N ALA A 560 -23.24 19.04 -4.20
CA ALA A 560 -22.39 19.52 -5.29
C ALA A 560 -23.09 19.37 -6.66
N LYS A 561 -22.62 20.10 -7.68
CA LYS A 561 -23.05 19.84 -9.07
C LYS A 561 -22.61 18.43 -9.49
N SER A 562 -21.39 18.01 -9.11
CA SER A 562 -20.89 16.63 -9.22
C SER A 562 -19.78 16.36 -8.20
N LEU A 563 -19.60 15.09 -7.82
CA LEU A 563 -18.62 14.64 -6.83
C LEU A 563 -17.59 13.71 -7.49
N ALA A 564 -16.31 13.88 -7.15
CA ALA A 564 -15.29 12.93 -7.52
C ALA A 564 -15.52 11.57 -6.84
N ARG A 565 -15.43 10.48 -7.59
CA ARG A 565 -15.81 9.12 -7.15
C ARG A 565 -15.16 8.70 -5.82
N ILE A 566 -13.85 8.87 -5.69
CA ILE A 566 -13.11 8.47 -4.49
C ILE A 566 -13.53 9.32 -3.29
N HIS A 567 -13.68 10.63 -3.48
CA HIS A 567 -14.08 11.53 -2.41
C HIS A 567 -15.53 11.27 -1.94
N LYS A 568 -16.45 10.95 -2.86
CA LYS A 568 -17.82 10.49 -2.52
C LYS A 568 -17.77 9.30 -1.56
N LYS A 569 -16.92 8.28 -1.87
CA LYS A 569 -16.72 7.11 -0.98
C LYS A 569 -16.16 7.51 0.39
N ASN A 570 -15.20 8.43 0.44
CA ASN A 570 -14.63 8.91 1.70
C ASN A 570 -15.67 9.69 2.54
N LEU A 571 -16.51 10.52 1.93
CA LEU A 571 -17.60 11.18 2.63
C LEU A 571 -18.55 10.16 3.29
N ILE A 572 -18.96 9.14 2.54
CA ILE A 572 -19.81 8.04 3.03
C ILE A 572 -19.14 7.33 4.21
N ASN A 573 -17.84 6.96 4.09
CA ASN A 573 -17.11 6.27 5.13
C ASN A 573 -17.08 7.06 6.44
N HIS A 574 -17.10 8.38 6.38
CA HIS A 574 -17.13 9.25 7.55
C HIS A 574 -18.54 9.78 7.90
N GLY A 575 -19.59 9.19 7.34
CA GLY A 575 -20.98 9.52 7.67
C GLY A 575 -21.44 10.92 7.22
N VAL A 576 -20.77 11.49 6.21
CA VAL A 576 -21.15 12.76 5.57
C VAL A 576 -21.97 12.44 4.33
N VAL A 577 -23.22 12.93 4.25
CA VAL A 577 -24.14 12.59 3.16
C VAL A 577 -23.72 13.29 1.86
N PRO A 578 -23.34 12.53 0.81
CA PRO A 578 -23.04 13.11 -0.50
C PRO A 578 -24.32 13.28 -1.31
N MET A 579 -24.60 14.50 -1.72
CA MET A 579 -25.78 14.86 -2.53
C MET A 579 -25.37 15.57 -3.81
N THR A 580 -26.14 15.41 -4.88
CA THR A 580 -25.94 16.16 -6.12
C THR A 580 -27.22 16.92 -6.51
N PHE A 581 -27.06 18.11 -7.06
CA PHE A 581 -28.22 18.87 -7.56
C PHE A 581 -28.93 18.06 -8.65
N GLU A 582 -30.28 18.01 -8.61
CA GLU A 582 -31.07 17.46 -9.70
C GLU A 582 -31.01 18.40 -10.92
N ASN A 583 -31.11 19.71 -10.68
CA ASN A 583 -30.84 20.75 -11.65
C ASN A 583 -29.57 21.53 -11.22
N PRO A 584 -28.46 21.46 -11.96
CA PRO A 584 -27.21 22.15 -11.61
C PRO A 584 -27.36 23.68 -11.44
N ASN A 585 -28.36 24.32 -12.06
CA ASN A 585 -28.60 25.75 -11.92
C ASN A 585 -29.10 26.13 -10.52
N ASP A 586 -29.67 25.20 -9.75
CA ASP A 586 -30.12 25.46 -8.38
C ASP A 586 -28.94 25.79 -7.43
N TYR A 587 -27.72 25.48 -7.83
CA TYR A 587 -26.49 25.94 -7.16
C TYR A 587 -26.50 27.47 -6.98
N GLU A 588 -26.98 28.23 -7.95
CA GLU A 588 -27.03 29.70 -7.90
C GLU A 588 -28.03 30.26 -6.89
N LEU A 589 -29.01 29.45 -6.44
CA LEU A 589 -30.01 29.86 -5.45
C LEU A 589 -29.42 29.99 -4.04
N ILE A 590 -28.29 29.33 -3.77
CA ILE A 590 -27.74 29.14 -2.44
C ILE A 590 -26.56 30.08 -2.21
N GLU A 591 -26.46 30.65 -1.00
CA GLU A 591 -25.36 31.47 -0.54
C GLU A 591 -24.82 30.99 0.82
N VAL A 592 -23.59 31.37 1.15
CA VAL A 592 -23.03 31.14 2.48
C VAL A 592 -23.86 31.84 3.53
N GLY A 593 -24.21 31.12 4.60
CA GLY A 593 -25.08 31.60 5.68
C GLY A 593 -26.57 31.28 5.50
N ASP A 594 -27.01 30.84 4.31
CA ASP A 594 -28.38 30.36 4.11
C ASP A 594 -28.68 29.18 5.07
N THR A 595 -29.96 29.11 5.51
CA THR A 595 -30.45 27.97 6.28
C THR A 595 -31.23 27.04 5.36
N LEU A 596 -30.67 25.86 5.14
CA LEU A 596 -31.32 24.77 4.42
C LEU A 596 -32.09 23.89 5.41
N SER A 597 -33.24 23.41 4.99
CA SER A 597 -34.11 22.53 5.78
C SER A 597 -34.52 21.32 4.97
N TRP A 598 -34.55 20.17 5.58
CA TRP A 598 -35.15 18.97 5.02
C TRP A 598 -35.97 18.21 6.05
N GLU A 599 -36.89 17.40 5.55
CA GLU A 599 -37.70 16.46 6.32
C GLU A 599 -37.48 15.05 5.78
N ASP A 600 -37.49 14.07 6.68
CA ASP A 600 -37.45 12.64 6.38
C ASP A 600 -36.29 12.19 5.45
N ILE A 601 -35.07 12.63 5.78
CA ILE A 601 -33.86 12.22 5.02
C ILE A 601 -33.68 10.69 5.01
N LEU A 602 -34.11 9.99 6.08
CA LEU A 602 -33.94 8.54 6.16
C LEU A 602 -34.77 7.80 5.11
N SER A 603 -36.00 8.28 4.79
CA SER A 603 -36.76 7.76 3.67
C SER A 603 -36.17 8.22 2.33
N ALA A 604 -35.65 9.44 2.26
CA ALA A 604 -35.01 9.96 1.06
C ALA A 604 -33.74 9.16 0.67
N LEU A 605 -33.01 8.59 1.63
CA LEU A 605 -31.90 7.69 1.35
C LEU A 605 -32.35 6.44 0.57
N GLU A 606 -33.57 5.93 0.82
CA GLU A 606 -34.13 4.79 0.07
C GLU A 606 -34.61 5.18 -1.32
N VAL A 607 -35.30 6.34 -1.41
CA VAL A 607 -35.87 6.83 -2.66
C VAL A 607 -34.82 7.39 -3.60
N GLY A 608 -33.68 7.84 -3.05
CA GLY A 608 -32.57 8.44 -3.79
C GLY A 608 -32.78 9.91 -4.15
N ARG A 609 -33.78 10.59 -3.53
CA ARG A 609 -34.15 11.99 -3.82
C ARG A 609 -34.63 12.69 -2.57
N LEU A 610 -34.26 13.98 -2.42
CA LEU A 610 -34.65 14.81 -1.29
C LEU A 610 -35.02 16.22 -1.78
N GLU A 611 -36.14 16.75 -1.28
CA GLU A 611 -36.49 18.16 -1.43
C GLU A 611 -35.85 18.98 -0.31
N ILE A 612 -35.16 20.06 -0.65
CA ILE A 612 -34.51 20.97 0.29
C ILE A 612 -35.15 22.33 0.20
N PHE A 613 -35.46 22.93 1.36
CA PHE A 613 -36.06 24.24 1.49
C PHE A 613 -35.04 25.27 1.99
N ILE A 614 -34.89 26.40 1.28
CA ILE A 614 -34.05 27.54 1.69
C ILE A 614 -34.92 28.48 2.50
N LYS A 615 -34.86 28.37 3.84
CA LYS A 615 -35.80 29.09 4.74
C LYS A 615 -35.78 30.60 4.57
N ASN A 616 -34.62 31.19 4.54
CA ASN A 616 -34.46 32.66 4.45
C ASN A 616 -34.76 33.23 3.07
N LYS A 617 -34.93 32.40 2.04
CA LYS A 617 -35.31 32.83 0.67
C LYS A 617 -36.65 32.30 0.21
N ASN A 618 -37.32 31.47 1.00
CA ASN A 618 -38.58 30.82 0.69
C ASN A 618 -38.58 30.11 -0.69
N LYS A 619 -37.49 29.39 -0.98
CA LYS A 619 -37.28 28.65 -2.23
C LYS A 619 -37.05 27.18 -1.94
N LYS A 620 -37.39 26.31 -2.89
CA LYS A 620 -37.16 24.88 -2.84
C LYS A 620 -36.33 24.40 -4.03
N PHE A 621 -35.59 23.34 -3.85
CA PHE A 621 -34.87 22.62 -4.91
C PHE A 621 -34.73 21.14 -4.55
N ASN A 622 -34.38 20.30 -5.52
CA ASN A 622 -34.22 18.87 -5.33
C ASN A 622 -32.77 18.43 -5.48
N VAL A 623 -32.41 17.45 -4.70
CA VAL A 623 -31.12 16.78 -4.80
C VAL A 623 -31.27 15.27 -4.97
N LYS A 624 -30.31 14.64 -5.61
CA LYS A 624 -30.17 13.18 -5.72
C LYS A 624 -29.24 12.67 -4.64
N ILE A 625 -29.55 11.48 -4.10
CA ILE A 625 -28.73 10.76 -3.12
C ILE A 625 -28.53 9.34 -3.67
N GLU A 626 -27.46 9.15 -4.43
CA GLU A 626 -27.17 7.88 -5.09
C GLU A 626 -26.26 7.02 -4.20
N LEU A 627 -26.86 6.09 -3.47
CA LEU A 627 -26.18 5.19 -2.54
C LEU A 627 -26.62 3.73 -2.77
N SER A 628 -25.70 2.78 -2.64
CA SER A 628 -26.00 1.37 -2.51
C SER A 628 -26.62 1.06 -1.14
N ASP A 629 -27.18 -0.16 -0.97
CA ASP A 629 -27.79 -0.57 0.31
C ASP A 629 -26.78 -0.50 1.46
N ASP A 630 -25.56 -0.98 1.25
CA ASP A 630 -24.49 -0.91 2.25
C ASP A 630 -24.10 0.54 2.58
N GLU A 631 -24.02 1.41 1.58
CA GLU A 631 -23.69 2.82 1.80
C GLU A 631 -24.80 3.56 2.57
N ARG A 632 -26.06 3.20 2.36
CA ARG A 632 -27.19 3.71 3.17
C ARG A 632 -27.05 3.29 4.63
N GLU A 633 -26.70 2.02 4.89
CA GLU A 633 -26.46 1.53 6.25
C GLU A 633 -25.33 2.32 6.91
N ILE A 634 -24.21 2.55 6.19
CA ILE A 634 -23.07 3.32 6.69
C ILE A 634 -23.50 4.76 7.07
N ILE A 635 -24.23 5.45 6.21
CA ILE A 635 -24.71 6.81 6.49
C ILE A 635 -25.66 6.83 7.69
N ARG A 636 -26.62 5.90 7.77
CA ARG A 636 -27.56 5.78 8.90
C ARG A 636 -26.87 5.57 10.23
N ASN A 637 -25.77 4.87 10.23
CA ASN A 637 -24.99 4.59 11.43
C ASN A 637 -23.97 5.69 11.79
N GLY A 638 -23.84 6.75 10.96
CA GLY A 638 -22.89 7.83 11.19
C GLY A 638 -21.47 7.52 10.71
N GLY A 639 -21.31 6.52 9.83
CA GLY A 639 -20.05 6.19 9.17
C GLY A 639 -19.68 4.70 9.25
N LEU A 640 -18.65 4.34 8.50
CA LEU A 640 -18.20 2.95 8.34
C LEU A 640 -17.74 2.33 9.67
N LEU A 641 -16.92 3.06 10.44
CA LEU A 641 -16.40 2.53 11.73
C LEU A 641 -17.53 2.31 12.73
N THR A 642 -18.50 3.20 12.80
CA THR A 642 -19.67 3.03 13.67
C THR A 642 -20.52 1.83 13.22
N THR A 643 -20.67 1.62 11.92
CA THR A 643 -21.37 0.45 11.35
C THR A 643 -20.62 -0.85 11.70
N ILE A 644 -19.29 -0.87 11.56
CA ILE A 644 -18.45 -2.01 11.92
C ILE A 644 -18.58 -2.31 13.42
N LYS A 645 -18.48 -1.28 14.26
CA LYS A 645 -18.60 -1.38 15.71
C LYS A 645 -19.93 -2.05 16.14
N LYS A 646 -21.04 -1.62 15.55
CA LYS A 646 -22.36 -2.24 15.79
C LYS A 646 -22.38 -3.71 15.38
N LYS A 647 -21.91 -4.04 14.17
CA LYS A 647 -21.84 -5.42 13.67
C LYS A 647 -20.99 -6.34 14.58
N VAL A 648 -19.88 -5.84 15.08
CA VAL A 648 -19.01 -6.60 16.01
C VAL A 648 -19.67 -6.82 17.36
N LYS A 649 -20.45 -5.84 17.85
CA LYS A 649 -21.18 -5.92 19.13
C LYS A 649 -22.52 -6.67 19.02
N GLY A 650 -22.96 -7.02 17.81
CA GLY A 650 -24.27 -7.67 17.57
C GLY A 650 -25.46 -6.74 17.77
N GLU A 651 -25.26 -5.42 17.53
CA GLU A 651 -26.28 -4.37 17.66
C GLU A 651 -26.93 -4.03 16.32
#